data_90a5a8409b041698068174530d231904
#
_entry.id   90a5a8409b041698068174530d231904
#
_cell.length_a   1.000
_cell.length_b   1.000
_cell.length_c   1.000
_cell.angle_alpha   90.00
_cell.angle_beta   90.00
_cell.angle_gamma   90.00
#
_symmetry.space_group_name_H-M   'P 1'
#
loop_
_entity.id
_entity.type
_entity.pdbx_description
1 polymer ?
#
loop_
_entity_poly.entity_id
_entity_poly.type
_entity_poly.pdbx_seq_one_letter_code
_entity_poly.pdbx_strand_id
1 'polypeptide(L)'
;DWVFKIMKQSKLRPLLILSGLFLIALAIRGIYFFELSRLPYFDTILPVYDHSNFDLGALNFAEGDWLARSPNNSYSPLYKYFLGVIYFLFGRNFFVVYGLQFTMGALGAVLIFLIGKRLFDVRVGFLAFAGFASYSTEIIYEGIILRAAFITFLGIVSFYMLIRLRDSSGPLMLVACALVLSLFFQSRPNTFLCFPFIMFYIHRYVFEDWEPQSRLKGWGIFLIPLLLSFVPLLIQCYLVHGRFVFFDSSGPTAFMAGNFIDYPGAGFDTILLKDFQKEYQMENLSAVSFVFQQIIIDPVGFLKMILRKLFFYFNDLEGPSNLSIYLYLENSKILSLMITHFSLFSALGLMGIVLALQKKEKVFLLYAFLISLVMSVVVFHVVSRFRIPSAPFLILFAAYAVGRACNWWCRREYKPVAVFVMTFLILFYGLRVPDGYTEVRYVDYCNWSSAYMTKEKWFDVDKAETYAIQCLEEKRKENFDRGVTNASLASIYKLYGAFLIKNQDEIAGKVLQNAFTIDPFDSELYRMYADFQGGRNKIVSAIRYLHISRIANENDAVPLKNLVQLYYENNDDPGRILAALKVVLPTEKNPELAQKVRNEILKLERSLAEKRDEVKIISKKARKLFSEKKWQPALKEYEKLNAFNASDATLLIEEGIVHENLNDEERALNSFYDALLIEAENPELNKNLGNYYLSDGNLVLAILHWKRYLEISPQEEEYISVQKRLRFYSQQLRLKSLSKQIFGLSKEQNRQLFKIYRNMNVQLGL
;
A
#
# COMPACT_ATOMS: atom_id res chain seq x y z
N ASP A 1 25.38 -41.47 -17.93
CA ASP A 1 26.77 -41.86 -18.16
C ASP A 1 27.56 -40.95 -19.12
N TRP A 2 26.92 -40.43 -20.17
CA TRP A 2 27.58 -39.55 -21.15
C TRP A 2 27.99 -38.20 -20.55
N VAL A 3 27.13 -37.54 -19.78
CA VAL A 3 27.43 -36.29 -19.05
C VAL A 3 28.55 -36.53 -17.99
N PHE A 4 28.56 -37.69 -17.34
CA PHE A 4 29.57 -38.05 -16.35
C PHE A 4 30.97 -38.30 -16.94
N LYS A 5 31.05 -38.91 -18.12
CA LYS A 5 32.33 -39.08 -18.85
C LYS A 5 32.93 -37.75 -19.31
N ILE A 6 32.08 -36.82 -19.67
CA ILE A 6 32.46 -35.46 -20.10
C ILE A 6 33.10 -34.65 -18.97
N MET A 7 32.66 -34.83 -17.71
CA MET A 7 33.14 -34.02 -16.57
C MET A 7 34.56 -34.34 -16.09
N LYS A 8 35.18 -35.41 -16.55
CA LYS A 8 36.50 -35.87 -16.01
C LYS A 8 37.77 -35.32 -16.70
N GLN A 9 37.72 -34.63 -17.83
CA GLN A 9 38.89 -34.46 -18.69
C GLN A 9 39.51 -33.06 -18.87
N SER A 10 39.01 -31.95 -18.33
CA SER A 10 39.75 -30.65 -18.36
C SER A 10 39.30 -29.66 -17.29
N LYS A 11 40.23 -28.80 -16.78
CA LYS A 11 39.96 -27.70 -15.82
C LYS A 11 39.01 -26.66 -16.36
N LEU A 12 38.88 -26.51 -17.68
CA LEU A 12 37.98 -25.55 -18.37
C LEU A 12 36.51 -25.97 -18.32
N ARG A 13 36.19 -27.26 -18.25
CA ARG A 13 34.81 -27.78 -18.30
C ARG A 13 33.93 -27.39 -17.11
N PRO A 14 34.37 -27.37 -15.85
CA PRO A 14 33.55 -26.90 -14.73
C PRO A 14 33.16 -25.45 -14.89
N LEU A 15 34.05 -24.60 -15.37
CA LEU A 15 33.79 -23.18 -15.59
C LEU A 15 32.73 -22.98 -16.69
N LEU A 16 32.81 -23.71 -17.79
CA LEU A 16 31.83 -23.67 -18.88
C LEU A 16 30.42 -24.08 -18.41
N ILE A 17 30.34 -25.12 -17.56
CA ILE A 17 29.04 -25.54 -16.98
C ILE A 17 28.45 -24.42 -16.09
N LEU A 18 29.25 -23.85 -15.19
CA LEU A 18 28.79 -22.79 -14.29
C LEU A 18 28.39 -21.56 -15.08
N SER A 19 29.18 -21.16 -16.11
CA SER A 19 28.83 -20.05 -17.01
C SER A 19 27.54 -20.33 -17.78
N GLY A 20 27.34 -21.56 -18.27
CA GLY A 20 26.10 -21.95 -18.94
C GLY A 20 24.90 -21.89 -18.02
N LEU A 21 25.01 -22.39 -16.79
CA LEU A 21 23.94 -22.28 -15.78
C LEU A 21 23.61 -20.82 -15.45
N PHE A 22 24.65 -19.99 -15.26
CA PHE A 22 24.48 -18.56 -15.01
C PHE A 22 23.73 -17.87 -16.16
N LEU A 23 24.16 -18.12 -17.40
CA LEU A 23 23.53 -17.52 -18.59
C LEU A 23 22.07 -17.96 -18.76
N ILE A 24 21.73 -19.23 -18.47
CA ILE A 24 20.34 -19.72 -18.50
C ILE A 24 19.50 -18.99 -17.45
N ALA A 25 19.98 -18.91 -16.20
CA ALA A 25 19.26 -18.22 -15.14
C ALA A 25 19.12 -16.72 -15.41
N LEU A 26 20.15 -16.10 -15.99
CA LEU A 26 20.13 -14.68 -16.36
C LEU A 26 19.21 -14.42 -17.57
N ALA A 27 19.13 -15.33 -18.53
CA ALA A 27 18.27 -15.21 -19.69
C ALA A 27 16.78 -15.22 -19.29
N ILE A 28 16.36 -16.12 -18.38
CA ILE A 28 15.00 -16.14 -17.83
C ILE A 28 14.68 -14.79 -17.19
N ARG A 29 15.57 -14.27 -16.35
CA ARG A 29 15.44 -12.99 -15.67
C ARG A 29 15.46 -11.81 -16.65
N GLY A 30 16.27 -11.88 -17.68
CA GLY A 30 16.35 -10.88 -18.73
C GLY A 30 15.06 -10.74 -19.54
N ILE A 31 14.39 -11.87 -19.84
CA ILE A 31 13.09 -11.87 -20.50
C ILE A 31 12.05 -11.21 -19.58
N TYR A 32 12.00 -11.62 -18.30
CA TYR A 32 11.09 -11.00 -17.33
C TYR A 32 11.39 -9.51 -17.12
N PHE A 33 12.67 -9.14 -17.06
CA PHE A 33 13.07 -7.73 -16.94
C PHE A 33 12.56 -6.88 -18.10
N PHE A 34 12.60 -7.43 -19.31
CA PHE A 34 12.03 -6.75 -20.48
C PHE A 34 10.50 -6.64 -20.38
N GLU A 35 9.78 -7.67 -19.92
CA GLU A 35 8.35 -7.61 -19.68
C GLU A 35 8.00 -6.60 -18.56
N LEU A 36 8.71 -6.66 -17.43
CA LEU A 36 8.55 -5.76 -16.29
C LEU A 36 8.78 -4.29 -16.68
N SER A 37 9.79 -4.02 -17.53
CA SER A 37 10.10 -2.66 -17.99
C SER A 37 8.99 -2.00 -18.81
N ARG A 38 7.96 -2.76 -19.18
CA ARG A 38 6.76 -2.31 -19.88
C ARG A 38 5.53 -2.16 -18.98
N LEU A 39 5.68 -2.42 -17.68
CA LEU A 39 4.61 -2.27 -16.70
C LEU A 39 4.79 -0.97 -15.91
N PRO A 40 3.70 -0.30 -15.51
CA PRO A 40 3.78 0.97 -14.77
C PRO A 40 4.49 0.83 -13.42
N TYR A 41 4.45 -0.36 -12.82
CA TYR A 41 5.16 -0.64 -11.56
C TYR A 41 6.68 -0.74 -11.69
N PHE A 42 7.22 -0.70 -12.90
CA PHE A 42 8.67 -0.66 -13.09
C PHE A 42 9.33 0.55 -12.39
N ASP A 43 8.70 1.72 -12.49
CA ASP A 43 9.23 2.98 -11.94
C ASP A 43 8.23 3.74 -11.04
N THR A 44 7.10 3.11 -10.70
CA THR A 44 6.11 3.71 -9.79
C THR A 44 6.39 3.28 -8.36
N ILE A 45 6.68 4.26 -7.51
CA ILE A 45 6.85 4.08 -6.07
C ILE A 45 5.60 4.60 -5.37
N LEU A 46 4.87 3.70 -4.71
CA LEU A 46 3.66 4.07 -3.97
C LEU A 46 4.04 4.61 -2.57
N PRO A 47 3.58 5.81 -2.16
CA PRO A 47 4.07 6.50 -0.96
C PRO A 47 3.86 5.77 0.37
N VAL A 48 2.85 4.90 0.46
CA VAL A 48 2.41 4.27 1.72
C VAL A 48 3.15 2.96 2.02
N TYR A 49 3.90 2.42 1.06
CA TYR A 49 4.50 1.09 1.15
C TYR A 49 5.99 1.11 1.47
N ASP A 50 6.53 -0.04 1.90
CA ASP A 50 7.94 -0.18 2.30
C ASP A 50 8.94 0.25 1.20
N HIS A 51 8.60 0.05 -0.07
CA HIS A 51 9.47 0.43 -1.17
C HIS A 51 9.70 1.94 -1.25
N SER A 52 8.72 2.78 -0.85
CA SER A 52 8.94 4.24 -0.78
C SER A 52 9.93 4.60 0.33
N ASN A 53 9.89 3.88 1.45
CA ASN A 53 10.84 4.08 2.54
C ASN A 53 12.28 3.73 2.15
N PHE A 54 12.46 2.63 1.41
CA PHE A 54 13.78 2.25 0.93
C PHE A 54 14.30 3.21 -0.15
N ASP A 55 13.44 3.62 -1.08
CA ASP A 55 13.76 4.56 -2.14
C ASP A 55 14.15 5.94 -1.60
N LEU A 56 13.33 6.53 -0.70
CA LEU A 56 13.63 7.81 -0.08
C LEU A 56 14.90 7.77 0.76
N GLY A 57 15.12 6.71 1.54
CA GLY A 57 16.36 6.55 2.30
C GLY A 57 17.59 6.43 1.40
N ALA A 58 17.46 5.80 0.23
CA ALA A 58 18.54 5.71 -0.74
C ALA A 58 18.82 7.05 -1.44
N LEU A 59 17.78 7.84 -1.74
CA LEU A 59 17.93 9.19 -2.27
C LEU A 59 18.65 10.10 -1.28
N ASN A 60 18.21 10.11 -0.02
CA ASN A 60 18.86 10.90 1.04
C ASN A 60 20.35 10.54 1.16
N PHE A 61 20.69 9.24 1.12
CA PHE A 61 22.08 8.79 1.12
C PHE A 61 22.86 9.34 -0.10
N ALA A 62 22.30 9.26 -1.28
CA ALA A 62 22.94 9.73 -2.52
C ALA A 62 23.14 11.26 -2.53
N GLU A 63 22.28 12.00 -1.85
CA GLU A 63 22.35 13.46 -1.66
C GLU A 63 23.29 13.88 -0.50
N GLY A 64 23.95 12.93 0.17
CA GLY A 64 24.95 13.18 1.23
C GLY A 64 24.44 12.98 2.66
N ASP A 65 23.20 12.58 2.88
CA ASP A 65 22.73 12.13 4.20
C ASP A 65 23.14 10.68 4.47
N TRP A 66 24.36 10.51 4.94
CA TRP A 66 24.94 9.18 5.26
C TRP A 66 24.15 8.37 6.29
N LEU A 67 23.24 9.01 7.02
CA LEU A 67 22.32 8.33 7.93
C LEU A 67 21.12 7.71 7.21
N ALA A 68 20.95 8.01 5.92
CA ALA A 68 19.85 7.53 5.08
C ALA A 68 18.48 7.74 5.74
N ARG A 69 18.27 8.93 6.35
CA ARG A 69 17.02 9.30 7.01
C ARG A 69 15.88 9.28 6.01
N SER A 70 14.74 8.82 6.46
CA SER A 70 13.50 8.82 5.71
C SER A 70 12.34 9.10 6.67
N PRO A 71 11.15 9.52 6.19
CA PRO A 71 10.00 9.80 7.06
C PRO A 71 9.63 8.64 7.99
N ASN A 72 9.90 7.41 7.57
CA ASN A 72 9.70 6.20 8.36
C ASN A 72 11.02 5.43 8.52
N ASN A 73 11.78 5.72 9.56
CA ASN A 73 13.06 5.08 9.87
C ASN A 73 12.92 3.76 10.64
N SER A 74 11.78 3.07 10.52
CA SER A 74 11.49 1.85 11.29
C SER A 74 12.28 0.61 10.87
N TYR A 75 12.97 0.64 9.71
CA TYR A 75 13.60 -0.53 9.11
C TYR A 75 15.13 -0.48 9.13
N SER A 76 15.76 -1.68 9.19
CA SER A 76 17.21 -1.82 9.04
C SER A 76 17.75 -1.09 7.79
N PRO A 77 18.80 -0.26 7.92
CA PRO A 77 19.28 0.61 6.85
C PRO A 77 20.12 -0.09 5.77
N LEU A 78 20.57 -1.34 5.97
CA LEU A 78 21.50 -1.99 5.05
C LEU A 78 21.02 -1.99 3.58
N TYR A 79 19.75 -2.26 3.34
CA TYR A 79 19.20 -2.25 1.98
C TYR A 79 19.09 -0.81 1.43
N LYS A 80 18.85 0.20 2.28
CA LYS A 80 18.90 1.63 1.88
C LYS A 80 20.32 2.00 1.42
N TYR A 81 21.34 1.54 2.11
CA TYR A 81 22.74 1.75 1.74
C TYR A 81 23.08 1.05 0.42
N PHE A 82 22.64 -0.18 0.22
CA PHE A 82 22.81 -0.88 -1.06
C PHE A 82 22.21 -0.07 -2.22
N LEU A 83 20.97 0.38 -2.11
CA LEU A 83 20.33 1.24 -3.10
C LEU A 83 21.01 2.61 -3.20
N GLY A 84 21.38 3.21 -2.07
CA GLY A 84 22.00 4.53 -1.99
C GLY A 84 23.33 4.60 -2.72
N VAL A 85 24.17 3.56 -2.63
CA VAL A 85 25.42 3.44 -3.41
C VAL A 85 25.11 3.39 -4.90
N ILE A 86 24.08 2.64 -5.31
CA ILE A 86 23.67 2.56 -6.72
C ILE A 86 23.20 3.95 -7.18
N TYR A 87 22.36 4.63 -6.40
CA TYR A 87 21.85 5.97 -6.75
C TYR A 87 22.96 7.03 -6.78
N PHE A 88 23.94 6.94 -5.88
CA PHE A 88 25.10 7.82 -5.89
C PHE A 88 25.94 7.67 -7.16
N LEU A 89 26.16 6.43 -7.63
CA LEU A 89 27.00 6.15 -8.79
C LEU A 89 26.29 6.33 -10.15
N PHE A 90 24.98 6.00 -10.23
CA PHE A 90 24.24 5.90 -11.49
C PHE A 90 22.97 6.76 -11.51
N GLY A 91 22.75 7.61 -10.50
CA GLY A 91 21.48 8.29 -10.28
C GLY A 91 20.36 7.32 -9.87
N ARG A 92 19.15 7.83 -9.69
CA ARG A 92 17.96 7.00 -9.40
C ARG A 92 17.53 6.25 -10.65
N ASN A 93 18.24 5.15 -10.95
CA ASN A 93 18.06 4.35 -12.15
C ASN A 93 17.61 2.92 -11.81
N PHE A 94 16.32 2.65 -12.01
CA PHE A 94 15.73 1.33 -11.72
C PHE A 94 16.23 0.22 -12.64
N PHE A 95 16.66 0.54 -13.87
CA PHE A 95 17.29 -0.46 -14.75
C PHE A 95 18.56 -1.05 -14.12
N VAL A 96 19.38 -0.19 -13.51
CA VAL A 96 20.60 -0.64 -12.81
C VAL A 96 20.26 -1.43 -11.56
N VAL A 97 19.30 -0.94 -10.75
CA VAL A 97 18.89 -1.64 -9.51
C VAL A 97 18.41 -3.06 -9.82
N TYR A 98 17.41 -3.17 -10.69
CA TYR A 98 16.83 -4.48 -11.03
C TYR A 98 17.81 -5.36 -11.79
N GLY A 99 18.61 -4.80 -12.69
CA GLY A 99 19.69 -5.52 -13.38
C GLY A 99 20.67 -6.17 -12.40
N LEU A 100 21.07 -5.46 -11.35
CA LEU A 100 21.92 -6.01 -10.29
C LEU A 100 21.19 -7.08 -9.46
N GLN A 101 19.93 -6.86 -9.09
CA GLN A 101 19.14 -7.84 -8.32
C GLN A 101 18.92 -9.13 -9.13
N PHE A 102 18.60 -9.04 -10.43
CA PHE A 102 18.48 -10.19 -11.32
C PHE A 102 19.82 -10.93 -11.49
N THR A 103 20.93 -10.19 -11.55
CA THR A 103 22.28 -10.80 -11.57
C THR A 103 22.56 -11.56 -10.28
N MET A 104 22.20 -10.97 -9.11
CA MET A 104 22.32 -11.65 -7.82
C MET A 104 21.48 -12.92 -7.76
N GLY A 105 20.24 -12.92 -8.27
CA GLY A 105 19.39 -14.11 -8.35
C GLY A 105 19.97 -15.19 -9.26
N ALA A 106 20.53 -14.81 -10.42
CA ALA A 106 21.20 -15.75 -11.32
C ALA A 106 22.46 -16.38 -10.68
N LEU A 107 23.27 -15.58 -9.97
CA LEU A 107 24.40 -16.09 -9.18
C LEU A 107 23.92 -16.99 -8.04
N GLY A 108 22.85 -16.63 -7.37
CA GLY A 108 22.19 -17.45 -6.34
C GLY A 108 21.81 -18.83 -6.86
N ALA A 109 21.23 -18.91 -8.06
CA ALA A 109 20.89 -20.19 -8.70
C ALA A 109 22.15 -21.08 -8.93
N VAL A 110 23.25 -20.48 -9.38
CA VAL A 110 24.52 -21.21 -9.54
C VAL A 110 25.06 -21.71 -8.19
N LEU A 111 24.96 -20.88 -7.14
CA LEU A 111 25.38 -21.28 -5.79
C LEU A 111 24.50 -22.42 -5.25
N ILE A 112 23.21 -22.43 -5.52
CA ILE A 112 22.30 -23.53 -5.15
C ILE A 112 22.68 -24.82 -5.85
N PHE A 113 23.09 -24.78 -7.14
CA PHE A 113 23.68 -25.94 -7.82
C PHE A 113 24.91 -26.46 -7.07
N LEU A 114 25.84 -25.56 -6.70
CA LEU A 114 27.09 -25.95 -6.01
C LEU A 114 26.80 -26.52 -4.61
N ILE A 115 25.85 -25.96 -3.88
CA ILE A 115 25.41 -26.45 -2.57
C ILE A 115 24.77 -27.82 -2.70
N GLY A 116 23.83 -28.02 -3.61
CA GLY A 116 23.15 -29.29 -3.84
C GLY A 116 24.15 -30.41 -4.29
N LYS A 117 25.03 -30.06 -5.20
CA LYS A 117 26.13 -30.97 -5.63
C LYS A 117 27.02 -31.39 -4.47
N ARG A 118 27.30 -30.48 -3.53
CA ARG A 118 28.19 -30.75 -2.41
C ARG A 118 27.56 -31.53 -1.28
N LEU A 119 26.32 -31.17 -0.94
CA LEU A 119 25.60 -31.80 0.18
C LEU A 119 25.08 -33.20 -0.18
N PHE A 120 24.71 -33.41 -1.43
CA PHE A 120 24.10 -34.63 -1.92
C PHE A 120 24.88 -35.19 -3.13
N ASP A 121 24.48 -34.81 -4.32
CA ASP A 121 25.15 -35.20 -5.56
C ASP A 121 24.91 -34.18 -6.70
N VAL A 122 25.54 -34.40 -7.84
CA VAL A 122 25.48 -33.52 -9.00
C VAL A 122 24.06 -33.46 -9.60
N ARG A 123 23.27 -34.54 -9.51
CA ARG A 123 21.87 -34.58 -10.02
C ARG A 123 20.96 -33.69 -9.16
N VAL A 124 21.10 -33.82 -7.85
CA VAL A 124 20.40 -32.95 -6.89
C VAL A 124 20.79 -31.49 -7.12
N GLY A 125 22.08 -31.21 -7.40
CA GLY A 125 22.52 -29.86 -7.74
C GLY A 125 21.80 -29.30 -8.96
N PHE A 126 21.68 -30.04 -10.08
CA PHE A 126 20.95 -29.60 -11.27
C PHE A 126 19.46 -29.43 -11.03
N LEU A 127 18.81 -30.34 -10.28
CA LEU A 127 17.40 -30.24 -9.92
C LEU A 127 17.13 -29.01 -9.04
N ALA A 128 18.00 -28.75 -8.08
CA ALA A 128 17.90 -27.59 -7.20
C ALA A 128 18.10 -26.27 -7.98
N PHE A 129 19.08 -26.23 -8.90
CA PHE A 129 19.25 -25.11 -9.82
C PHE A 129 17.99 -24.87 -10.64
N ALA A 130 17.45 -25.90 -11.29
CA ALA A 130 16.25 -25.79 -12.11
C ALA A 130 15.06 -25.27 -11.30
N GLY A 131 14.84 -25.81 -10.10
CA GLY A 131 13.78 -25.36 -9.20
C GLY A 131 13.93 -23.90 -8.79
N PHE A 132 15.12 -23.47 -8.39
CA PHE A 132 15.33 -22.08 -7.96
C PHE A 132 15.35 -21.09 -9.13
N ALA A 133 15.96 -21.47 -10.26
CA ALA A 133 16.03 -20.61 -11.45
C ALA A 133 14.66 -20.37 -12.10
N SER A 134 13.70 -21.29 -11.88
CA SER A 134 12.33 -21.21 -12.42
C SER A 134 11.27 -20.87 -11.38
N TYR A 135 11.64 -20.48 -10.16
CA TYR A 135 10.67 -20.09 -9.14
C TYR A 135 10.21 -18.64 -9.37
N SER A 136 8.99 -18.46 -9.90
CA SER A 136 8.45 -17.17 -10.34
C SER A 136 8.38 -16.13 -9.23
N THR A 137 7.97 -16.51 -8.02
CA THR A 137 7.84 -15.58 -6.89
C THR A 137 9.20 -14.98 -6.49
N GLU A 138 10.30 -15.76 -6.49
CA GLU A 138 11.64 -15.21 -6.28
C GLU A 138 12.01 -14.20 -7.35
N ILE A 139 11.77 -14.54 -8.63
CA ILE A 139 12.09 -13.67 -9.78
C ILE A 139 11.30 -12.36 -9.71
N ILE A 140 10.04 -12.40 -9.28
CA ILE A 140 9.23 -11.18 -9.08
C ILE A 140 9.86 -10.27 -8.03
N TYR A 141 10.27 -10.83 -6.88
CA TYR A 141 10.87 -10.03 -5.81
C TYR A 141 12.25 -9.45 -6.18
N GLU A 142 12.95 -10.03 -7.14
CA GLU A 142 14.16 -9.44 -7.72
C GLU A 142 13.86 -8.19 -8.56
N GLY A 143 12.64 -8.06 -9.11
CA GLY A 143 12.15 -6.90 -9.87
C GLY A 143 11.39 -5.86 -9.04
N ILE A 144 11.52 -5.89 -7.72
CA ILE A 144 10.82 -4.95 -6.81
C ILE A 144 11.85 -4.35 -5.84
N ILE A 145 11.68 -3.07 -5.49
CA ILE A 145 12.52 -2.40 -4.46
C ILE A 145 12.08 -2.87 -3.07
N LEU A 146 12.41 -4.13 -2.77
CA LEU A 146 12.20 -4.75 -1.47
C LEU A 146 13.42 -5.60 -1.11
N ARG A 147 13.70 -5.72 0.18
CA ARG A 147 14.88 -6.45 0.68
C ARG A 147 14.80 -7.98 0.56
N ALA A 148 13.67 -8.58 0.10
CA ALA A 148 13.47 -10.03 0.11
C ALA A 148 14.52 -10.78 -0.73
N ALA A 149 14.68 -10.43 -2.01
CA ALA A 149 15.69 -11.03 -2.90
C ALA A 149 17.13 -10.80 -2.40
N PHE A 150 17.41 -9.61 -1.86
CA PHE A 150 18.70 -9.27 -1.27
C PHE A 150 19.04 -10.18 -0.07
N ILE A 151 18.08 -10.40 0.85
CA ILE A 151 18.22 -11.32 1.98
C ILE A 151 18.42 -12.75 1.52
N THR A 152 17.66 -13.21 0.51
CA THR A 152 17.77 -14.54 -0.07
C THR A 152 19.18 -14.77 -0.62
N PHE A 153 19.68 -13.82 -1.40
CA PHE A 153 21.05 -13.91 -1.95
C PHE A 153 22.10 -13.97 -0.84
N LEU A 154 22.06 -13.06 0.14
CA LEU A 154 23.00 -13.09 1.27
C LEU A 154 22.92 -14.39 2.07
N GLY A 155 21.71 -14.94 2.26
CA GLY A 155 21.51 -16.23 2.92
C GLY A 155 22.17 -17.39 2.15
N ILE A 156 22.00 -17.43 0.84
CA ILE A 156 22.64 -18.45 -0.03
C ILE A 156 24.16 -18.33 0.01
N VAL A 157 24.71 -17.11 -0.11
CA VAL A 157 26.16 -16.86 -0.04
C VAL A 157 26.71 -17.25 1.33
N SER A 158 26.05 -16.84 2.42
CA SER A 158 26.43 -17.19 3.80
C SER A 158 26.47 -18.70 4.01
N PHE A 159 25.44 -19.39 3.56
CA PHE A 159 25.37 -20.85 3.64
C PHE A 159 26.49 -21.52 2.83
N TYR A 160 26.71 -21.06 1.60
CA TYR A 160 27.79 -21.59 0.76
C TYR A 160 29.17 -21.40 1.40
N MET A 161 29.44 -20.21 1.95
CA MET A 161 30.71 -19.93 2.65
C MET A 161 30.88 -20.80 3.89
N LEU A 162 29.82 -21.01 4.68
CA LEU A 162 29.86 -21.89 5.87
C LEU A 162 30.23 -23.34 5.50
N ILE A 163 29.64 -23.91 4.45
CA ILE A 163 30.00 -25.27 4.02
C ILE A 163 31.40 -25.32 3.43
N ARG A 164 31.89 -24.24 2.83
CA ARG A 164 33.28 -24.13 2.33
C ARG A 164 34.28 -23.97 3.46
N LEU A 165 33.89 -23.31 4.54
CA LEU A 165 34.74 -23.09 5.71
C LEU A 165 35.22 -24.39 6.36
N ARG A 166 34.46 -25.48 6.23
CA ARG A 166 34.84 -26.81 6.68
C ARG A 166 36.08 -27.37 5.93
N ASP A 167 36.27 -26.99 4.64
CA ASP A 167 37.35 -27.48 3.83
C ASP A 167 38.62 -26.61 3.92
N SER A 168 38.39 -25.31 4.17
CA SER A 168 39.44 -24.29 4.22
C SER A 168 39.13 -23.28 5.29
N SER A 169 39.60 -23.54 6.51
CA SER A 169 39.36 -22.70 7.69
C SER A 169 40.49 -21.69 7.96
N GLY A 170 41.17 -21.22 6.90
CA GLY A 170 42.21 -20.19 7.01
C GLY A 170 41.66 -18.84 7.49
N PRO A 171 42.53 -17.97 8.07
CA PRO A 171 42.11 -16.68 8.67
C PRO A 171 41.27 -15.78 7.73
N LEU A 172 41.70 -15.67 6.47
CA LEU A 172 40.99 -14.87 5.45
C LEU A 172 39.59 -15.40 5.19
N MET A 173 39.41 -16.71 5.13
CA MET A 173 38.10 -17.34 4.91
C MET A 173 37.17 -17.16 6.13
N LEU A 174 37.73 -17.22 7.35
CA LEU A 174 37.01 -16.94 8.59
C LEU A 174 36.49 -15.49 8.61
N VAL A 175 37.35 -14.52 8.30
CA VAL A 175 36.99 -13.10 8.23
C VAL A 175 35.92 -12.86 7.14
N ALA A 176 36.13 -13.37 5.94
CA ALA A 176 35.19 -13.22 4.83
C ALA A 176 33.81 -13.82 5.16
N CYS A 177 33.79 -15.02 5.75
CA CYS A 177 32.53 -15.65 6.20
C CYS A 177 31.86 -14.85 7.29
N ALA A 178 32.61 -14.30 8.27
CA ALA A 178 32.08 -13.45 9.33
C ALA A 178 31.43 -12.17 8.78
N LEU A 179 32.09 -11.51 7.82
CA LEU A 179 31.56 -10.29 7.20
C LEU A 179 30.28 -10.56 6.38
N VAL A 180 30.26 -11.63 5.58
CA VAL A 180 29.06 -11.99 4.81
C VAL A 180 27.90 -12.37 5.72
N LEU A 181 28.15 -13.14 6.78
CA LEU A 181 27.15 -13.47 7.79
C LEU A 181 26.63 -12.22 8.50
N SER A 182 27.50 -11.27 8.80
CA SER A 182 27.11 -10.01 9.38
C SER A 182 26.16 -9.23 8.47
N LEU A 183 26.45 -9.13 7.17
CA LEU A 183 25.54 -8.50 6.20
C LEU A 183 24.19 -9.24 6.15
N PHE A 184 24.19 -10.57 6.19
CA PHE A 184 22.97 -11.36 6.25
C PHE A 184 22.14 -11.03 7.51
N PHE A 185 22.76 -10.98 8.68
CA PHE A 185 22.09 -10.63 9.93
C PHE A 185 21.60 -9.17 9.95
N GLN A 186 22.40 -8.23 9.43
CA GLN A 186 22.02 -6.82 9.35
C GLN A 186 20.89 -6.55 8.36
N SER A 187 20.68 -7.44 7.38
CA SER A 187 19.61 -7.27 6.40
C SER A 187 18.22 -7.41 7.01
N ARG A 188 18.07 -8.24 8.06
CA ARG A 188 16.83 -8.45 8.78
C ARG A 188 17.06 -9.09 10.17
N PRO A 189 16.48 -8.52 11.26
CA PRO A 189 16.70 -9.03 12.62
C PRO A 189 16.39 -10.51 12.82
N ASN A 190 15.35 -11.02 12.17
CA ASN A 190 14.88 -12.42 12.31
C ASN A 190 15.92 -13.44 11.88
N THR A 191 16.87 -13.09 10.99
CA THR A 191 17.92 -14.00 10.54
C THR A 191 18.87 -14.38 11.65
N PHE A 192 18.91 -13.63 12.76
CA PHE A 192 19.66 -13.96 13.97
C PHE A 192 19.25 -15.29 14.61
N LEU A 193 18.07 -15.80 14.32
CA LEU A 193 17.67 -17.14 14.77
C LEU A 193 18.58 -18.25 14.25
N CYS A 194 19.31 -18.00 13.15
CA CYS A 194 20.34 -18.92 12.66
C CYS A 194 21.63 -18.91 13.51
N PHE A 195 21.90 -17.83 14.27
CA PHE A 195 23.18 -17.59 14.92
C PHE A 195 23.62 -18.73 15.85
N PRO A 196 22.82 -19.21 16.83
CA PRO A 196 23.26 -20.28 17.73
C PRO A 196 23.60 -21.58 17.00
N PHE A 197 22.87 -21.90 15.95
CA PHE A 197 23.14 -23.11 15.13
C PHE A 197 24.41 -22.96 14.29
N ILE A 198 24.70 -21.75 13.80
CA ILE A 198 25.92 -21.44 13.07
C ILE A 198 27.12 -21.56 14.03
N MET A 199 27.01 -21.01 15.24
CA MET A 199 28.06 -21.15 16.26
C MET A 199 28.31 -22.61 16.61
N PHE A 200 27.25 -23.40 16.81
CA PHE A 200 27.37 -24.84 17.02
C PHE A 200 28.04 -25.54 15.83
N TYR A 201 27.64 -25.20 14.59
CA TYR A 201 28.24 -25.78 13.38
C TYR A 201 29.73 -25.47 13.27
N ILE A 202 30.15 -24.23 13.49
CA ILE A 202 31.55 -23.82 13.45
C ILE A 202 32.36 -24.57 14.54
N HIS A 203 31.83 -24.59 15.77
CA HIS A 203 32.50 -25.28 16.88
C HIS A 203 32.66 -26.77 16.62
N ARG A 204 31.61 -27.45 16.16
CA ARG A 204 31.53 -28.90 16.06
C ARG A 204 32.14 -29.46 14.79
N TYR A 205 32.06 -28.71 13.65
CA TYR A 205 32.45 -29.27 12.34
C TYR A 205 33.58 -28.49 11.66
N VAL A 206 33.86 -27.24 12.03
CA VAL A 206 34.96 -26.47 11.45
C VAL A 206 36.17 -26.54 12.34
N PHE A 207 36.01 -26.45 13.66
CA PHE A 207 37.09 -26.51 14.64
C PHE A 207 37.23 -27.87 15.31
N GLU A 208 36.68 -28.96 14.72
CA GLU A 208 36.67 -30.30 15.31
C GLU A 208 38.07 -30.76 15.69
N ASP A 209 39.04 -30.62 14.76
CA ASP A 209 40.41 -31.07 14.91
C ASP A 209 41.38 -30.01 15.42
N TRP A 210 40.89 -28.83 15.83
CA TRP A 210 41.74 -27.75 16.30
C TRP A 210 42.07 -27.90 17.78
N GLU A 211 43.32 -27.59 18.16
CA GLU A 211 43.72 -27.49 19.56
C GLU A 211 42.97 -26.33 20.27
N PRO A 212 42.76 -26.40 21.61
CA PRO A 212 41.99 -25.40 22.35
C PRO A 212 42.45 -23.95 22.14
N GLN A 213 43.78 -23.69 22.12
CA GLN A 213 44.34 -22.35 21.88
C GLN A 213 44.05 -21.87 20.44
N SER A 214 44.16 -22.76 19.46
CA SER A 214 43.85 -22.46 18.07
C SER A 214 42.37 -22.23 17.86
N ARG A 215 41.49 -22.96 18.56
CA ARG A 215 40.04 -22.69 18.59
C ARG A 215 39.71 -21.28 19.11
N LEU A 216 40.33 -20.87 20.21
CA LEU A 216 40.14 -19.55 20.78
C LEU A 216 40.58 -18.44 19.81
N LYS A 217 41.72 -18.60 19.17
CA LYS A 217 42.20 -17.69 18.11
C LYS A 217 41.24 -17.68 16.92
N GLY A 218 40.77 -18.85 16.47
CA GLY A 218 39.77 -18.97 15.40
C GLY A 218 38.47 -18.24 15.71
N TRP A 219 37.97 -18.38 16.94
CA TRP A 219 36.83 -17.62 17.41
C TRP A 219 37.06 -16.11 17.42
N GLY A 220 38.23 -15.64 17.87
CA GLY A 220 38.60 -14.24 17.80
C GLY A 220 38.61 -13.70 16.36
N ILE A 221 39.24 -14.44 15.42
CA ILE A 221 39.31 -14.09 14.00
C ILE A 221 37.89 -14.02 13.37
N PHE A 222 36.96 -14.87 13.81
CA PHE A 222 35.60 -14.91 13.29
C PHE A 222 34.67 -13.85 13.97
N LEU A 223 34.67 -13.81 15.31
CA LEU A 223 33.70 -12.98 16.04
C LEU A 223 34.04 -11.48 16.02
N ILE A 224 35.33 -11.10 16.04
CA ILE A 224 35.72 -9.68 16.06
C ILE A 224 35.25 -8.95 14.80
N PRO A 225 35.52 -9.41 13.56
CA PRO A 225 34.99 -8.75 12.37
C PRO A 225 33.46 -8.78 12.29
N LEU A 226 32.84 -9.88 12.72
CA LEU A 226 31.39 -10.01 12.76
C LEU A 226 30.80 -8.92 13.67
N LEU A 227 31.27 -8.75 14.89
CA LEU A 227 30.76 -7.77 15.85
C LEU A 227 31.09 -6.32 15.45
N LEU A 228 32.32 -6.06 14.99
CA LEU A 228 32.75 -4.73 14.55
C LEU A 228 31.92 -4.22 13.38
N SER A 229 31.46 -5.10 12.48
CA SER A 229 30.63 -4.70 11.34
C SER A 229 29.23 -4.20 11.74
N PHE A 230 28.77 -4.48 12.98
CA PHE A 230 27.51 -3.91 13.50
C PHE A 230 27.66 -2.49 14.05
N VAL A 231 28.88 -2.06 14.37
CA VAL A 231 29.12 -0.75 15.01
C VAL A 231 28.56 0.40 14.16
N PRO A 232 28.80 0.50 12.86
CA PRO A 232 28.22 1.55 12.03
C PRO A 232 26.67 1.55 12.06
N LEU A 233 26.06 0.36 12.03
CA LEU A 233 24.61 0.18 12.09
C LEU A 233 24.05 0.69 13.43
N LEU A 234 24.67 0.32 14.55
CA LEU A 234 24.23 0.72 15.88
C LEU A 234 24.36 2.23 16.09
N ILE A 235 25.45 2.84 15.59
CA ILE A 235 25.64 4.29 15.59
C ILE A 235 24.53 4.97 14.78
N GLN A 236 24.26 4.50 13.58
CA GLN A 236 23.21 5.04 12.73
C GLN A 236 21.84 4.94 13.42
N CYS A 237 21.47 3.77 13.96
CA CYS A 237 20.21 3.59 14.67
C CYS A 237 20.09 4.54 15.88
N TYR A 238 21.16 4.73 16.64
CA TYR A 238 21.18 5.67 17.78
C TYR A 238 20.99 7.13 17.31
N LEU A 239 21.72 7.55 16.29
CA LEU A 239 21.65 8.93 15.78
C LEU A 239 20.29 9.26 15.14
N VAL A 240 19.64 8.27 14.50
CA VAL A 240 18.34 8.47 13.85
C VAL A 240 17.18 8.42 14.85
N HIS A 241 17.22 7.52 15.84
CA HIS A 241 16.12 7.32 16.78
C HIS A 241 16.26 8.08 18.11
N GLY A 242 17.43 8.68 18.39
CA GLY A 242 17.73 9.34 19.67
C GLY A 242 17.74 8.39 20.87
N ARG A 243 17.66 7.08 20.64
CA ARG A 243 17.68 6.02 21.65
C ARG A 243 18.34 4.76 21.09
N PHE A 244 18.75 3.87 21.98
CA PHE A 244 19.30 2.59 21.54
C PHE A 244 18.19 1.70 21.00
N VAL A 245 18.23 1.45 19.69
CA VAL A 245 17.35 0.52 18.97
C VAL A 245 18.20 -0.52 18.31
N PHE A 246 17.91 -1.80 18.60
CA PHE A 246 18.65 -2.90 18.00
C PHE A 246 17.96 -3.26 16.68
N PHE A 247 18.43 -2.70 15.56
CA PHE A 247 18.04 -2.90 14.16
C PHE A 247 16.75 -2.24 13.67
N ASP A 248 15.62 -2.40 14.37
CA ASP A 248 14.29 -2.14 13.78
C ASP A 248 13.28 -1.86 14.89
N SER A 249 12.55 -0.76 14.79
CA SER A 249 11.54 -0.36 15.77
C SER A 249 10.14 -0.93 15.50
N SER A 250 9.93 -1.58 14.34
CA SER A 250 8.63 -2.16 13.96
C SER A 250 8.38 -3.56 14.54
N GLY A 251 9.42 -4.17 15.13
CA GLY A 251 9.38 -5.53 15.66
C GLY A 251 8.23 -5.82 16.62
N PRO A 252 8.00 -5.00 17.66
CA PRO A 252 6.92 -5.22 18.63
C PRO A 252 5.52 -5.26 17.98
N THR A 253 5.22 -4.30 17.11
CA THR A 253 3.94 -4.24 16.39
C THR A 253 3.77 -5.43 15.45
N ALA A 254 4.82 -5.79 14.72
CA ALA A 254 4.81 -6.96 13.82
C ALA A 254 4.62 -8.27 14.59
N PHE A 255 5.18 -8.36 15.82
CA PHE A 255 5.01 -9.52 16.68
C PHE A 255 3.57 -9.63 17.19
N MET A 256 2.96 -8.53 17.66
CA MET A 256 1.56 -8.52 18.09
C MET A 256 0.61 -8.83 16.92
N ALA A 257 0.80 -8.20 15.76
CA ALA A 257 -0.05 -8.36 14.59
C ALA A 257 -0.08 -9.79 14.02
N GLY A 258 0.90 -10.61 14.35
CA GLY A 258 0.91 -12.02 13.96
C GLY A 258 0.54 -12.99 15.08
N ASN A 259 0.29 -12.53 16.32
CA ASN A 259 0.13 -13.40 17.47
C ASN A 259 -1.08 -13.03 18.35
N PHE A 260 -2.23 -12.82 17.72
CA PHE A 260 -3.53 -12.78 18.41
C PHE A 260 -4.40 -13.96 17.95
N ILE A 261 -5.29 -14.45 18.82
CA ILE A 261 -6.01 -15.71 18.62
C ILE A 261 -6.79 -15.74 17.29
N ASP A 262 -7.38 -14.59 16.90
CA ASP A 262 -8.18 -14.47 15.68
C ASP A 262 -7.33 -14.14 14.42
N TYR A 263 -6.00 -14.16 14.54
CA TYR A 263 -5.13 -13.95 13.37
C TYR A 263 -5.46 -14.97 12.26
N PRO A 264 -5.75 -14.51 11.03
CA PRO A 264 -6.23 -15.37 9.95
C PRO A 264 -5.21 -16.40 9.45
N GLY A 265 -3.96 -16.30 9.89
CA GLY A 265 -2.88 -17.24 9.54
C GLY A 265 -1.93 -16.72 8.46
N ALA A 266 -2.37 -15.80 7.60
CA ALA A 266 -1.55 -15.15 6.59
C ALA A 266 -1.92 -13.67 6.46
N GLY A 267 -1.00 -12.86 5.92
CA GLY A 267 -1.18 -11.41 5.75
C GLY A 267 -0.61 -10.58 6.90
N PHE A 268 -0.75 -9.27 6.77
CA PHE A 268 -0.39 -8.29 7.80
C PHE A 268 -1.47 -7.21 7.84
N ASP A 269 -2.25 -7.22 8.93
CA ASP A 269 -3.35 -6.28 9.12
C ASP A 269 -3.29 -5.67 10.53
N THR A 270 -2.97 -4.37 10.58
CA THR A 270 -2.91 -3.62 11.83
C THR A 270 -4.28 -3.11 12.29
N ILE A 271 -5.28 -3.09 11.42
CA ILE A 271 -6.64 -2.70 11.78
C ILE A 271 -7.27 -3.82 12.59
N LEU A 272 -7.21 -5.05 12.10
CA LEU A 272 -7.67 -6.22 12.85
C LEU A 272 -7.01 -6.35 14.22
N LEU A 273 -5.70 -6.07 14.31
CA LEU A 273 -5.00 -6.04 15.59
C LEU A 273 -5.57 -4.98 16.54
N LYS A 274 -5.79 -3.76 16.06
CA LYS A 274 -6.33 -2.66 16.88
C LYS A 274 -7.75 -2.94 17.35
N ASP A 275 -8.59 -3.48 16.48
CA ASP A 275 -9.96 -3.85 16.80
C ASP A 275 -9.96 -4.94 17.89
N PHE A 276 -9.12 -5.97 17.74
CA PHE A 276 -8.93 -7.01 18.75
C PHE A 276 -8.41 -6.43 20.07
N GLN A 277 -7.40 -5.58 20.05
CA GLN A 277 -6.85 -4.96 21.26
C GLN A 277 -7.90 -4.14 22.00
N LYS A 278 -8.75 -3.41 21.27
CA LYS A 278 -9.85 -2.61 21.83
C LYS A 278 -10.95 -3.51 22.44
N GLU A 279 -11.35 -4.55 21.73
CA GLU A 279 -12.38 -5.51 22.19
C GLU A 279 -11.97 -6.17 23.50
N TYR A 280 -10.70 -6.58 23.62
CA TYR A 280 -10.17 -7.27 24.81
C TYR A 280 -9.47 -6.33 25.81
N GLN A 281 -9.54 -5.01 25.63
CA GLN A 281 -8.93 -3.98 26.50
C GLN A 281 -7.41 -4.17 26.69
N MET A 282 -6.70 -4.55 25.63
CA MET A 282 -5.27 -4.87 25.65
C MET A 282 -4.38 -3.79 25.00
N GLU A 283 -4.88 -2.56 24.82
CA GLU A 283 -4.21 -1.50 24.07
C GLU A 283 -2.87 -1.03 24.69
N ASN A 284 -2.74 -1.13 26.02
CA ASN A 284 -1.58 -0.63 26.76
C ASN A 284 -0.56 -1.73 27.11
N LEU A 285 -0.68 -2.93 26.60
CA LEU A 285 0.23 -4.01 26.91
C LEU A 285 1.52 -3.96 26.10
N SER A 286 2.63 -4.36 26.72
CA SER A 286 3.84 -4.65 25.96
C SER A 286 3.61 -5.85 25.02
N ALA A 287 4.36 -5.91 23.91
CA ALA A 287 4.18 -6.98 22.93
C ALA A 287 4.33 -8.40 23.53
N VAL A 288 5.24 -8.58 24.47
CA VAL A 288 5.44 -9.86 25.17
C VAL A 288 4.26 -10.16 26.08
N SER A 289 3.83 -9.18 26.89
CA SER A 289 2.67 -9.35 27.79
C SER A 289 1.39 -9.63 27.02
N PHE A 290 1.21 -8.96 25.88
CA PHE A 290 0.07 -9.19 24.99
C PHE A 290 -0.01 -10.65 24.54
N VAL A 291 1.08 -11.18 23.97
CA VAL A 291 1.11 -12.57 23.48
C VAL A 291 0.98 -13.57 24.64
N PHE A 292 1.61 -13.29 25.79
CA PHE A 292 1.51 -14.16 26.96
C PHE A 292 0.07 -14.23 27.50
N GLN A 293 -0.65 -13.11 27.51
CA GLN A 293 -2.07 -13.10 27.89
C GLN A 293 -2.94 -13.92 26.94
N GLN A 294 -2.66 -13.89 25.61
CA GLN A 294 -3.37 -14.73 24.65
C GLN A 294 -3.22 -16.21 24.96
N ILE A 295 -2.02 -16.64 25.34
CA ILE A 295 -1.74 -18.04 25.72
C ILE A 295 -2.51 -18.43 26.99
N ILE A 296 -2.66 -17.51 27.95
CA ILE A 296 -3.38 -17.77 29.21
C ILE A 296 -4.89 -17.82 28.97
N ILE A 297 -5.44 -16.92 28.18
CA ILE A 297 -6.89 -16.80 27.93
C ILE A 297 -7.41 -18.00 27.15
N ASP A 298 -6.75 -18.37 26.06
CA ASP A 298 -7.13 -19.53 25.24
C ASP A 298 -5.90 -20.24 24.68
N PRO A 299 -5.29 -21.15 25.44
CA PRO A 299 -4.10 -21.90 24.98
C PRO A 299 -4.39 -22.80 23.78
N VAL A 300 -5.62 -23.30 23.63
CA VAL A 300 -6.01 -24.15 22.50
C VAL A 300 -6.22 -23.32 21.24
N GLY A 301 -6.88 -22.18 21.35
CA GLY A 301 -7.02 -21.21 20.26
C GLY A 301 -5.67 -20.69 19.80
N PHE A 302 -4.76 -20.38 20.73
CA PHE A 302 -3.41 -19.98 20.41
C PHE A 302 -2.63 -21.07 19.66
N LEU A 303 -2.72 -22.33 20.11
CA LEU A 303 -2.10 -23.46 19.39
C LEU A 303 -2.69 -23.63 17.98
N LYS A 304 -4.01 -23.54 17.84
CA LYS A 304 -4.68 -23.58 16.52
C LYS A 304 -4.19 -22.46 15.61
N MET A 305 -3.99 -21.26 16.14
CA MET A 305 -3.43 -20.12 15.38
C MET A 305 -2.01 -20.44 14.89
N ILE A 306 -1.13 -21.00 15.73
CA ILE A 306 0.23 -21.41 15.32
C ILE A 306 0.18 -22.49 14.23
N LEU A 307 -0.68 -23.52 14.38
CA LEU A 307 -0.84 -24.56 13.36
C LEU A 307 -1.38 -23.99 12.04
N ARG A 308 -2.30 -23.02 12.12
CA ARG A 308 -2.80 -22.27 10.93
C ARG A 308 -1.66 -21.50 10.23
N LYS A 309 -0.79 -20.83 10.99
CA LYS A 309 0.39 -20.15 10.46
C LYS A 309 1.35 -21.13 9.76
N LEU A 310 1.61 -22.28 10.34
CA LEU A 310 2.42 -23.33 9.72
C LEU A 310 1.77 -23.83 8.42
N PHE A 311 0.46 -24.04 8.40
CA PHE A 311 -0.26 -24.42 7.19
C PHE A 311 -0.09 -23.35 6.09
N PHE A 312 -0.34 -22.08 6.41
CA PHE A 312 -0.19 -20.97 5.44
C PHE A 312 1.27 -20.70 5.05
N TYR A 313 2.22 -21.09 5.88
CA TYR A 313 3.63 -21.03 5.51
C TYR A 313 3.96 -21.99 4.37
N PHE A 314 3.41 -23.21 4.38
CA PHE A 314 3.71 -24.25 3.41
C PHE A 314 2.73 -24.34 2.23
N ASN A 315 1.60 -23.63 2.27
CA ASN A 315 0.60 -23.66 1.22
C ASN A 315 0.96 -22.74 0.02
N ASP A 316 0.08 -22.76 -0.99
CA ASP A 316 0.23 -21.99 -2.24
C ASP A 316 -0.04 -20.51 -2.09
N LEU A 317 -0.70 -20.06 -1.02
CA LEU A 317 -1.08 -18.65 -0.90
C LEU A 317 0.16 -17.76 -0.87
N GLU A 318 0.31 -16.93 -1.89
CA GLU A 318 1.27 -15.84 -1.90
C GLU A 318 0.66 -14.65 -1.14
N GLY A 319 0.69 -14.77 0.20
CA GLY A 319 0.07 -13.80 1.10
C GLY A 319 0.50 -12.36 0.76
N PRO A 320 -0.43 -11.48 0.33
CA PRO A 320 -0.10 -10.14 -0.08
C PRO A 320 0.41 -9.32 1.10
N SER A 321 1.39 -8.46 0.84
CA SER A 321 1.85 -7.50 1.83
C SER A 321 1.86 -6.10 1.23
N ASN A 322 2.87 -5.74 0.45
CA ASN A 322 2.93 -4.45 -0.23
C ASN A 322 2.24 -4.49 -1.61
N LEU A 323 2.41 -5.60 -2.32
CA LEU A 323 1.93 -5.78 -3.70
C LEU A 323 1.42 -7.21 -3.87
N SER A 324 0.47 -7.42 -4.78
CA SER A 324 0.01 -8.74 -5.16
C SER A 324 0.95 -9.38 -6.18
N ILE A 325 1.47 -10.56 -5.87
CA ILE A 325 2.29 -11.37 -6.79
C ILE A 325 1.48 -11.81 -8.01
N TYR A 326 0.20 -12.10 -7.82
CA TYR A 326 -0.68 -12.61 -8.88
C TYR A 326 -0.83 -11.63 -10.04
N LEU A 327 -0.90 -10.30 -9.77
CA LEU A 327 -0.97 -9.30 -10.83
C LEU A 327 0.33 -9.23 -11.68
N TYR A 328 1.48 -9.53 -11.08
CA TYR A 328 2.73 -9.65 -11.85
C TYR A 328 2.74 -10.93 -12.70
N LEU A 329 2.22 -12.04 -12.18
CA LEU A 329 2.07 -13.30 -12.93
C LEU A 329 1.14 -13.14 -14.12
N GLU A 330 -0.01 -12.49 -13.96
CA GLU A 330 -0.99 -12.22 -15.02
C GLU A 330 -0.39 -11.35 -16.14
N ASN A 331 0.51 -10.45 -15.81
CA ASN A 331 1.12 -9.51 -16.76
C ASN A 331 2.49 -9.98 -17.31
N SER A 332 2.91 -11.23 -17.04
CA SER A 332 4.19 -11.77 -17.52
C SER A 332 4.00 -13.16 -18.16
N LYS A 333 4.30 -13.27 -19.46
CA LYS A 333 4.25 -14.54 -20.17
C LYS A 333 5.32 -15.52 -19.72
N ILE A 334 6.54 -15.03 -19.45
CA ILE A 334 7.62 -15.92 -19.02
C ILE A 334 7.34 -16.49 -17.63
N LEU A 335 6.83 -15.68 -16.70
CA LEU A 335 6.56 -16.15 -15.34
C LEU A 335 5.39 -17.14 -15.28
N SER A 336 4.37 -17.00 -16.13
CA SER A 336 3.25 -17.95 -16.21
C SER A 336 3.68 -19.34 -16.70
N LEU A 337 4.81 -19.44 -17.40
CA LEU A 337 5.43 -20.71 -17.82
C LEU A 337 6.35 -21.33 -16.75
N MET A 338 6.65 -20.60 -15.68
CA MET A 338 7.55 -21.02 -14.62
C MET A 338 6.79 -21.70 -13.46
N ILE A 339 7.52 -22.13 -12.43
CA ILE A 339 6.91 -22.71 -11.24
C ILE A 339 6.29 -21.60 -10.38
N THR A 340 4.96 -21.56 -10.35
CA THR A 340 4.20 -20.55 -9.61
C THR A 340 3.71 -21.05 -8.25
N HIS A 341 3.62 -22.36 -8.06
CA HIS A 341 3.05 -23.00 -6.87
C HIS A 341 4.11 -23.35 -5.82
N PHE A 342 4.10 -22.63 -4.70
CA PHE A 342 4.99 -22.92 -3.57
C PHE A 342 4.72 -24.28 -2.94
N SER A 343 3.46 -24.77 -2.97
CA SER A 343 3.07 -26.10 -2.48
C SER A 343 3.85 -27.23 -3.13
N LEU A 344 4.32 -27.06 -4.39
CA LEU A 344 5.17 -28.01 -5.07
C LEU A 344 6.49 -28.20 -4.29
N PHE A 345 7.15 -27.09 -3.94
CA PHE A 345 8.41 -27.14 -3.18
C PHE A 345 8.16 -27.56 -1.73
N SER A 346 7.01 -27.20 -1.16
CA SER A 346 6.63 -27.60 0.19
C SER A 346 6.40 -29.11 0.29
N ALA A 347 5.58 -29.68 -0.60
CA ALA A 347 5.31 -31.13 -0.61
C ALA A 347 6.59 -31.93 -0.82
N LEU A 348 7.35 -31.64 -1.87
CA LEU A 348 8.62 -32.32 -2.18
C LEU A 348 9.68 -32.07 -1.13
N GLY A 349 9.77 -30.84 -0.60
CA GLY A 349 10.73 -30.46 0.44
C GLY A 349 10.50 -31.18 1.77
N LEU A 350 9.26 -31.24 2.23
CA LEU A 350 8.87 -31.99 3.43
C LEU A 350 9.20 -33.49 3.28
N MET A 351 8.88 -34.07 2.10
CA MET A 351 9.27 -35.46 1.80
C MET A 351 10.79 -35.63 1.80
N GLY A 352 11.51 -34.64 1.21
CA GLY A 352 12.99 -34.66 1.17
C GLY A 352 13.61 -34.59 2.56
N ILE A 353 13.06 -33.81 3.47
CA ILE A 353 13.46 -33.74 4.88
C ILE A 353 13.32 -35.14 5.53
N VAL A 354 12.15 -35.77 5.38
CA VAL A 354 11.91 -37.12 5.95
C VAL A 354 12.88 -38.14 5.36
N LEU A 355 13.06 -38.15 4.04
CA LEU A 355 13.97 -39.07 3.37
C LEU A 355 15.45 -38.87 3.79
N ALA A 356 15.87 -37.61 3.97
CA ALA A 356 17.21 -37.27 4.41
C ALA A 356 17.46 -37.71 5.87
N LEU A 357 16.46 -37.53 6.75
CA LEU A 357 16.52 -38.03 8.13
C LEU A 357 16.61 -39.57 8.19
N GLN A 358 15.79 -40.29 7.42
CA GLN A 358 15.79 -41.75 7.35
C GLN A 358 17.14 -42.30 6.87
N LYS A 359 17.79 -41.59 5.93
CA LYS A 359 19.10 -41.96 5.40
C LYS A 359 20.28 -41.42 6.23
N LYS A 360 19.98 -40.68 7.32
CA LYS A 360 20.99 -40.08 8.22
C LYS A 360 21.99 -39.19 7.45
N GLU A 361 21.47 -38.45 6.46
CA GLU A 361 22.32 -37.54 5.70
C GLU A 361 22.90 -36.44 6.62
N LYS A 362 24.22 -36.21 6.48
CA LYS A 362 24.98 -35.28 7.34
C LYS A 362 24.80 -33.82 6.90
N VAL A 363 23.55 -33.34 6.90
CA VAL A 363 23.16 -31.98 6.41
C VAL A 363 22.61 -31.10 7.53
N PHE A 364 23.22 -31.19 8.73
CA PHE A 364 22.80 -30.44 9.93
C PHE A 364 22.58 -28.95 9.63
N LEU A 365 23.52 -28.30 8.94
CA LEU A 365 23.42 -26.86 8.65
C LEU A 365 22.20 -26.54 7.77
N LEU A 366 21.83 -27.43 6.84
CA LEU A 366 20.64 -27.23 5.99
C LEU A 366 19.34 -27.29 6.80
N TYR A 367 19.23 -28.23 7.74
CA TYR A 367 18.10 -28.28 8.68
C TYR A 367 18.06 -27.01 9.54
N ALA A 368 19.21 -26.61 10.08
CA ALA A 368 19.31 -25.44 10.97
C ALA A 368 18.88 -24.15 10.28
N PHE A 369 19.36 -23.88 9.06
CA PHE A 369 18.95 -22.72 8.28
C PHE A 369 17.45 -22.75 7.97
N LEU A 370 16.95 -23.87 7.44
CA LEU A 370 15.54 -23.99 7.10
C LEU A 370 14.64 -23.78 8.32
N ILE A 371 14.89 -24.48 9.43
CA ILE A 371 14.10 -24.38 10.65
C ILE A 371 14.13 -22.94 11.20
N SER A 372 15.33 -22.33 11.27
CA SER A 372 15.48 -20.96 11.76
C SER A 372 14.70 -19.96 10.92
N LEU A 373 14.74 -20.07 9.59
CA LEU A 373 14.03 -19.18 8.68
C LEU A 373 12.53 -19.42 8.71
N VAL A 374 12.07 -20.68 8.80
CA VAL A 374 10.64 -20.99 9.02
C VAL A 374 10.15 -20.38 10.34
N MET A 375 10.88 -20.61 11.43
CA MET A 375 10.54 -20.06 12.74
C MET A 375 10.55 -18.53 12.75
N SER A 376 11.46 -17.90 12.00
CA SER A 376 11.51 -16.44 11.87
C SER A 376 10.26 -15.84 11.26
N VAL A 377 9.51 -16.60 10.47
CA VAL A 377 8.23 -16.20 9.88
C VAL A 377 7.06 -16.57 10.78
N VAL A 378 7.03 -17.81 11.26
CA VAL A 378 5.93 -18.32 12.10
C VAL A 378 5.81 -17.59 13.44
N VAL A 379 6.95 -17.18 14.03
CA VAL A 379 6.96 -16.37 15.27
C VAL A 379 6.35 -14.98 15.06
N PHE A 380 6.41 -14.41 13.87
CA PHE A 380 5.83 -13.11 13.55
C PHE A 380 4.52 -13.27 12.78
N HIS A 381 4.53 -13.07 11.47
CA HIS A 381 3.36 -13.21 10.59
C HIS A 381 3.77 -13.77 9.23
N VAL A 382 2.87 -14.50 8.59
CA VAL A 382 3.12 -15.20 7.33
C VAL A 382 2.71 -14.32 6.16
N VAL A 383 3.72 -13.87 5.38
CA VAL A 383 3.54 -13.20 4.07
C VAL A 383 4.60 -13.71 3.11
N SER A 384 4.33 -13.66 1.80
CA SER A 384 5.21 -14.19 0.74
C SER A 384 6.65 -13.75 0.90
N ARG A 385 6.90 -12.45 0.96
CA ARG A 385 8.27 -11.88 1.04
C ARG A 385 9.09 -12.36 2.24
N PHE A 386 8.46 -12.91 3.28
CA PHE A 386 9.15 -13.38 4.47
C PHE A 386 9.54 -14.84 4.37
N ARG A 387 8.83 -15.65 3.57
CA ARG A 387 9.18 -17.04 3.34
C ARG A 387 10.21 -17.23 2.21
N ILE A 388 10.33 -16.24 1.28
CA ILE A 388 11.28 -16.28 0.16
C ILE A 388 12.71 -16.66 0.58
N PRO A 389 13.33 -16.10 1.63
CA PRO A 389 14.69 -16.45 2.03
C PRO A 389 14.88 -17.91 2.43
N SER A 390 13.80 -18.63 2.77
CA SER A 390 13.87 -20.08 3.11
C SER A 390 13.65 -20.98 1.89
N ALA A 391 13.07 -20.47 0.80
CA ALA A 391 12.76 -21.24 -0.40
C ALA A 391 13.97 -21.99 -0.99
N PRO A 392 15.17 -21.40 -1.11
CA PRO A 392 16.35 -22.11 -1.64
C PRO A 392 16.69 -23.38 -0.86
N PHE A 393 16.56 -23.32 0.47
CA PHE A 393 16.89 -24.45 1.36
C PHE A 393 15.82 -25.54 1.32
N LEU A 394 14.55 -25.17 1.15
CA LEU A 394 13.45 -26.11 0.92
C LEU A 394 13.56 -26.77 -0.46
N ILE A 395 13.94 -26.00 -1.50
CA ILE A 395 14.18 -26.51 -2.86
C ILE A 395 15.32 -27.53 -2.89
N LEU A 396 16.36 -27.37 -2.08
CA LEU A 396 17.44 -28.38 -1.96
C LEU A 396 16.89 -29.72 -1.44
N PHE A 397 16.01 -29.73 -0.43
CA PHE A 397 15.37 -30.95 0.01
C PHE A 397 14.39 -31.50 -1.02
N ALA A 398 13.64 -30.63 -1.72
CA ALA A 398 12.74 -31.03 -2.81
C ALA A 398 13.54 -31.73 -3.95
N ALA A 399 14.65 -31.15 -4.36
CA ALA A 399 15.54 -31.73 -5.34
C ALA A 399 16.13 -33.09 -4.88
N TYR A 400 16.47 -33.22 -3.60
CA TYR A 400 16.92 -34.50 -3.03
C TYR A 400 15.79 -35.54 -3.10
N ALA A 401 14.55 -35.20 -2.75
CA ALA A 401 13.41 -36.11 -2.85
C ALA A 401 13.20 -36.63 -4.28
N VAL A 402 13.19 -35.71 -5.26
CA VAL A 402 13.08 -36.07 -6.68
C VAL A 402 14.24 -36.94 -7.12
N GLY A 403 15.49 -36.62 -6.74
CA GLY A 403 16.68 -37.43 -7.02
C GLY A 403 16.56 -38.84 -6.46
N ARG A 404 16.00 -39.01 -5.26
CA ARG A 404 15.73 -40.33 -4.66
C ARG A 404 14.66 -41.09 -5.46
N ALA A 405 13.57 -40.44 -5.84
CA ALA A 405 12.53 -41.07 -6.65
C ALA A 405 13.06 -41.54 -8.02
N CYS A 406 13.87 -40.71 -8.68
CA CYS A 406 14.56 -41.09 -9.92
C CYS A 406 15.47 -42.31 -9.73
N ASN A 407 16.20 -42.40 -8.62
CA ASN A 407 17.05 -43.54 -8.33
C ASN A 407 16.23 -44.82 -8.11
N TRP A 408 15.11 -44.80 -7.43
CA TRP A 408 14.19 -45.94 -7.28
C TRP A 408 13.63 -46.37 -8.64
N TRP A 409 13.20 -45.40 -9.48
CA TRP A 409 12.71 -45.69 -10.83
C TRP A 409 13.78 -46.38 -11.69
N CYS A 410 14.99 -45.85 -11.71
CA CYS A 410 16.10 -46.47 -12.47
C CYS A 410 16.47 -47.87 -11.99
N ARG A 411 16.26 -48.16 -10.70
CA ARG A 411 16.47 -49.49 -10.10
C ARG A 411 15.27 -50.42 -10.25
N ARG A 412 14.17 -49.96 -10.90
CA ARG A 412 12.91 -50.66 -11.05
C ARG A 412 12.22 -51.01 -9.72
N GLU A 413 12.49 -50.22 -8.69
CA GLU A 413 11.85 -50.30 -7.36
C GLU A 413 10.49 -49.56 -7.39
N TYR A 414 9.49 -50.13 -8.05
CA TYR A 414 8.22 -49.43 -8.31
C TYR A 414 7.36 -49.17 -7.06
N LYS A 415 7.46 -50.03 -6.02
CA LYS A 415 6.70 -49.84 -4.75
C LYS A 415 7.06 -48.53 -4.06
N PRO A 416 8.34 -48.19 -3.75
CA PRO A 416 8.69 -46.91 -3.17
C PRO A 416 8.34 -45.73 -4.10
N VAL A 417 8.41 -45.89 -5.43
CA VAL A 417 7.95 -44.83 -6.38
C VAL A 417 6.47 -44.58 -6.24
N ALA A 418 5.62 -45.62 -6.20
CA ALA A 418 4.18 -45.47 -6.02
C ALA A 418 3.84 -44.77 -4.70
N VAL A 419 4.47 -45.18 -3.61
CA VAL A 419 4.29 -44.52 -2.28
C VAL A 419 4.73 -43.06 -2.36
N PHE A 420 5.86 -42.76 -3.00
CA PHE A 420 6.34 -41.42 -3.20
C PHE A 420 5.32 -40.54 -3.94
N VAL A 421 4.81 -41.03 -5.08
CA VAL A 421 3.82 -40.29 -5.90
C VAL A 421 2.54 -40.08 -5.13
N MET A 422 2.02 -41.11 -4.45
CA MET A 422 0.81 -41.00 -3.63
C MET A 422 0.98 -39.96 -2.51
N THR A 423 2.08 -40.03 -1.76
CA THR A 423 2.38 -39.08 -0.69
C THR A 423 2.52 -37.66 -1.23
N PHE A 424 3.21 -37.51 -2.38
CA PHE A 424 3.33 -36.21 -3.05
C PHE A 424 1.96 -35.63 -3.41
N LEU A 425 1.10 -36.41 -4.04
CA LEU A 425 -0.23 -35.95 -4.42
C LEU A 425 -1.07 -35.53 -3.21
N ILE A 426 -1.05 -36.33 -2.13
CA ILE A 426 -1.76 -36.02 -0.89
C ILE A 426 -1.26 -34.69 -0.31
N LEU A 427 0.06 -34.50 -0.21
CA LEU A 427 0.63 -33.27 0.35
C LEU A 427 0.41 -32.09 -0.57
N PHE A 428 0.59 -32.24 -1.88
CA PHE A 428 0.44 -31.15 -2.85
C PHE A 428 -0.99 -30.62 -2.89
N TYR A 429 -2.00 -31.51 -2.96
CA TYR A 429 -3.41 -31.09 -2.92
C TYR A 429 -3.85 -30.63 -1.53
N GLY A 430 -3.33 -31.23 -0.47
CA GLY A 430 -3.62 -30.82 0.93
C GLY A 430 -3.03 -29.45 1.28
N LEU A 431 -2.00 -28.98 0.56
CA LEU A 431 -1.39 -27.67 0.75
C LEU A 431 -1.93 -26.60 -0.24
N ARG A 432 -3.01 -26.90 -0.97
CA ARG A 432 -3.69 -25.90 -1.78
C ARG A 432 -4.39 -24.85 -0.91
N VAL A 433 -4.58 -23.69 -1.48
CA VAL A 433 -5.33 -22.60 -0.81
C VAL A 433 -6.78 -23.04 -0.66
N PRO A 434 -7.37 -22.99 0.55
CA PRO A 434 -8.79 -23.23 0.74
C PRO A 434 -9.64 -22.20 -0.03
N ASP A 435 -10.83 -22.62 -0.50
CA ASP A 435 -11.79 -21.73 -1.11
C ASP A 435 -12.14 -20.56 -0.16
N GLY A 436 -12.30 -19.38 -0.72
CA GLY A 436 -12.65 -18.16 0.04
C GLY A 436 -11.47 -17.26 0.45
N TYR A 437 -10.22 -17.64 0.19
CA TYR A 437 -9.08 -16.75 0.34
C TYR A 437 -8.85 -15.93 -0.95
N THR A 438 -8.83 -14.61 -0.81
CA THR A 438 -8.64 -13.69 -1.93
C THR A 438 -7.15 -13.61 -2.28
N GLU A 439 -6.79 -13.98 -3.50
CA GLU A 439 -5.42 -13.90 -4.02
C GLU A 439 -5.00 -12.47 -4.34
N VAL A 440 -5.94 -11.65 -4.82
CA VAL A 440 -5.74 -10.23 -5.14
C VAL A 440 -6.69 -9.38 -4.32
N ARG A 441 -6.14 -8.43 -3.56
CA ARG A 441 -6.95 -7.50 -2.77
C ARG A 441 -7.49 -6.38 -3.66
N TYR A 442 -8.64 -5.81 -3.32
CA TYR A 442 -9.18 -4.64 -4.04
C TYR A 442 -8.14 -3.50 -4.13
N VAL A 443 -7.35 -3.27 -3.06
CA VAL A 443 -6.34 -2.21 -3.04
C VAL A 443 -5.22 -2.42 -4.07
N ASP A 444 -4.92 -3.67 -4.43
CA ASP A 444 -3.92 -3.98 -5.45
C ASP A 444 -4.43 -3.56 -6.84
N TYR A 445 -5.71 -3.81 -7.15
CA TYR A 445 -6.35 -3.34 -8.39
C TYR A 445 -6.42 -1.81 -8.45
N CYS A 446 -6.79 -1.14 -7.35
CA CYS A 446 -6.80 0.32 -7.28
C CYS A 446 -5.40 0.91 -7.54
N ASN A 447 -4.36 0.31 -6.96
CA ASN A 447 -2.99 0.75 -7.17
C ASN A 447 -2.55 0.58 -8.63
N TRP A 448 -2.93 -0.52 -9.29
CA TRP A 448 -2.64 -0.73 -10.71
C TRP A 448 -3.38 0.26 -11.60
N SER A 449 -4.67 0.50 -11.35
CA SER A 449 -5.43 1.54 -12.03
C SER A 449 -4.74 2.91 -11.88
N SER A 450 -4.40 3.31 -10.66
CA SER A 450 -3.72 4.57 -10.38
C SER A 450 -2.37 4.69 -11.10
N ALA A 451 -1.59 3.61 -11.15
CA ALA A 451 -0.28 3.60 -11.81
C ALA A 451 -0.40 3.82 -13.33
N TYR A 452 -1.43 3.28 -13.97
CA TYR A 452 -1.72 3.54 -15.40
C TYR A 452 -2.22 4.96 -15.66
N MET A 453 -2.77 5.65 -14.66
CA MET A 453 -3.31 7.01 -14.82
C MET A 453 -2.30 8.13 -14.54
N THR A 454 -1.36 7.92 -13.62
CA THR A 454 -0.55 9.01 -13.06
C THR A 454 0.66 9.39 -13.89
N LYS A 455 1.13 8.55 -14.81
CA LYS A 455 2.34 8.80 -15.59
C LYS A 455 2.04 8.79 -17.09
N GLU A 456 2.42 9.85 -17.79
CA GLU A 456 2.25 9.97 -19.25
C GLU A 456 2.82 8.79 -20.04
N LYS A 457 3.99 8.28 -19.62
CA LYS A 457 4.65 7.13 -20.24
C LYS A 457 3.81 5.83 -20.23
N TRP A 458 2.99 5.65 -19.19
CA TRP A 458 2.23 4.43 -18.94
C TRP A 458 0.73 4.62 -19.16
N PHE A 459 0.32 5.79 -19.60
CA PHE A 459 -1.08 6.15 -19.73
C PHE A 459 -1.80 5.18 -20.68
N ASP A 460 -2.62 4.33 -20.10
CA ASP A 460 -3.45 3.33 -20.80
C ASP A 460 -4.84 3.36 -20.18
N VAL A 461 -5.76 3.98 -20.89
CA VAL A 461 -7.14 4.22 -20.47
C VAL A 461 -7.89 2.93 -20.20
N ASP A 462 -7.82 1.99 -21.15
CA ASP A 462 -8.58 0.74 -21.10
C ASP A 462 -8.14 -0.15 -19.94
N LYS A 463 -6.83 -0.20 -19.69
CA LYS A 463 -6.28 -0.95 -18.56
C LYS A 463 -6.59 -0.27 -17.22
N ALA A 464 -6.49 1.05 -17.14
CA ALA A 464 -6.84 1.77 -15.93
C ALA A 464 -8.31 1.56 -15.56
N GLU A 465 -9.21 1.63 -16.54
CA GLU A 465 -10.63 1.36 -16.36
C GLU A 465 -10.90 -0.09 -15.92
N THR A 466 -10.27 -1.06 -16.60
CA THR A 466 -10.39 -2.49 -16.25
C THR A 466 -10.02 -2.72 -14.79
N TYR A 467 -8.87 -2.21 -14.35
CA TYR A 467 -8.43 -2.36 -12.95
C TYR A 467 -9.30 -1.56 -11.97
N ALA A 468 -9.83 -0.40 -12.35
CA ALA A 468 -10.76 0.37 -11.52
C ALA A 468 -12.08 -0.40 -11.29
N ILE A 469 -12.64 -1.02 -12.33
CA ILE A 469 -13.84 -1.85 -12.23
C ILE A 469 -13.57 -3.05 -11.32
N GLN A 470 -12.47 -3.77 -11.52
CA GLN A 470 -12.08 -4.90 -10.66
C GLN A 470 -11.89 -4.46 -9.19
N CYS A 471 -11.28 -3.29 -8.95
CA CYS A 471 -11.18 -2.71 -7.61
C CYS A 471 -12.56 -2.50 -6.96
N LEU A 472 -13.52 -1.96 -7.70
CA LEU A 472 -14.89 -1.75 -7.20
C LEU A 472 -15.61 -3.07 -6.90
N GLU A 473 -15.46 -4.06 -7.76
CA GLU A 473 -16.08 -5.37 -7.58
C GLU A 473 -15.55 -6.12 -6.37
N GLU A 474 -14.22 -6.19 -6.21
CA GLU A 474 -13.59 -6.84 -5.06
C GLU A 474 -13.90 -6.09 -3.76
N LYS A 475 -13.91 -4.74 -3.78
CA LYS A 475 -14.28 -3.96 -2.61
C LYS A 475 -15.73 -4.18 -2.19
N ARG A 476 -16.64 -4.34 -3.13
CA ARG A 476 -18.04 -4.70 -2.83
C ARG A 476 -18.14 -6.03 -2.08
N LYS A 477 -17.38 -7.03 -2.50
CA LYS A 477 -17.34 -8.34 -1.83
C LYS A 477 -16.81 -8.20 -0.39
N GLU A 478 -15.71 -7.46 -0.21
CA GLU A 478 -15.07 -7.29 1.09
C GLU A 478 -15.93 -6.47 2.08
N ASN A 479 -16.60 -5.40 1.59
CA ASN A 479 -17.49 -4.59 2.43
C ASN A 479 -18.69 -5.36 2.96
N PHE A 480 -19.17 -6.33 2.20
CA PHE A 480 -20.26 -7.19 2.64
C PHE A 480 -19.83 -8.08 3.81
N ASP A 481 -18.61 -8.61 3.76
CA ASP A 481 -18.10 -9.56 4.76
C ASP A 481 -17.63 -8.89 6.06
N ARG A 482 -17.19 -7.63 6.03
CA ARG A 482 -16.46 -6.99 7.15
C ARG A 482 -17.07 -5.70 7.69
N GLY A 483 -18.17 -5.18 7.15
CA GLY A 483 -18.78 -3.92 7.60
C GLY A 483 -17.88 -2.69 7.45
N VAL A 484 -16.98 -2.68 6.47
CA VAL A 484 -15.97 -1.62 6.24
C VAL A 484 -16.63 -0.27 5.91
N THR A 485 -16.04 0.80 6.42
CA THR A 485 -16.52 2.17 6.35
C THR A 485 -16.74 2.69 4.93
N ASN A 486 -17.80 3.49 4.73
CA ASN A 486 -18.15 4.11 3.46
C ASN A 486 -17.02 4.96 2.84
N ALA A 487 -16.13 5.55 3.65
CA ALA A 487 -15.00 6.36 3.21
C ALA A 487 -14.05 5.66 2.19
N SER A 488 -13.80 4.37 2.38
CA SER A 488 -12.97 3.61 1.43
C SER A 488 -13.65 3.44 0.06
N LEU A 489 -14.97 3.25 0.03
CA LEU A 489 -15.74 3.13 -1.21
C LEU A 489 -15.82 4.49 -1.92
N ALA A 490 -16.00 5.60 -1.18
CA ALA A 490 -15.96 6.94 -1.74
C ALA A 490 -14.61 7.24 -2.43
N SER A 491 -13.50 6.84 -1.81
CA SER A 491 -12.16 7.01 -2.40
C SER A 491 -12.00 6.28 -3.74
N ILE A 492 -12.62 5.10 -3.89
CA ILE A 492 -12.60 4.34 -5.15
C ILE A 492 -13.43 5.05 -6.23
N TYR A 493 -14.63 5.53 -5.88
CA TYR A 493 -15.44 6.32 -6.81
C TYR A 493 -14.74 7.63 -7.21
N LYS A 494 -13.98 8.26 -6.30
CA LYS A 494 -13.14 9.41 -6.63
C LYS A 494 -12.09 9.06 -7.68
N LEU A 495 -11.34 7.99 -7.47
CA LEU A 495 -10.31 7.56 -8.41
C LEU A 495 -10.90 7.30 -9.81
N TYR A 496 -12.00 6.56 -9.87
CA TYR A 496 -12.68 6.27 -11.12
C TYR A 496 -13.28 7.52 -11.76
N GLY A 497 -13.88 8.41 -10.96
CA GLY A 497 -14.39 9.70 -11.41
C GLY A 497 -13.30 10.60 -11.99
N ALA A 498 -12.13 10.68 -11.34
CA ALA A 498 -10.99 11.45 -11.84
C ALA A 498 -10.51 10.96 -13.22
N PHE A 499 -10.47 9.64 -13.38
CA PHE A 499 -10.14 8.99 -14.63
C PHE A 499 -11.13 9.37 -15.75
N LEU A 500 -12.42 9.25 -15.49
CA LEU A 500 -13.46 9.57 -16.47
C LEU A 500 -13.47 11.07 -16.83
N ILE A 501 -13.21 11.97 -15.86
CA ILE A 501 -13.08 13.42 -16.12
C ILE A 501 -11.93 13.69 -17.10
N LYS A 502 -10.77 13.08 -16.86
CA LYS A 502 -9.59 13.24 -17.74
C LYS A 502 -9.90 12.80 -19.17
N ASN A 503 -10.77 11.82 -19.35
CA ASN A 503 -11.19 11.30 -20.66
C ASN A 503 -12.45 12.00 -21.21
N GLN A 504 -12.96 13.02 -20.55
CA GLN A 504 -14.18 13.74 -20.92
C GLN A 504 -15.43 12.84 -21.01
N ASP A 505 -15.47 11.74 -20.25
CA ASP A 505 -16.56 10.80 -20.26
C ASP A 505 -17.79 11.34 -19.51
N GLU A 506 -18.97 11.21 -20.13
CA GLU A 506 -20.23 11.66 -19.54
C GLU A 506 -20.65 10.90 -18.27
N ILE A 507 -20.16 9.67 -18.12
CA ILE A 507 -20.46 8.81 -16.98
C ILE A 507 -19.77 9.34 -15.70
N ALA A 508 -18.72 10.17 -15.83
CA ALA A 508 -18.01 10.77 -14.68
C ALA A 508 -18.96 11.41 -13.66
N GLY A 509 -19.94 12.18 -14.16
CA GLY A 509 -20.94 12.83 -13.30
C GLY A 509 -21.74 11.83 -12.46
N LYS A 510 -22.17 10.71 -13.04
CA LYS A 510 -22.91 9.67 -12.32
C LYS A 510 -22.04 8.95 -11.29
N VAL A 511 -20.79 8.69 -11.64
CA VAL A 511 -19.81 8.03 -10.75
C VAL A 511 -19.53 8.90 -9.54
N LEU A 512 -19.32 10.21 -9.72
CA LEU A 512 -19.12 11.16 -8.63
C LEU A 512 -20.38 11.34 -7.78
N GLN A 513 -21.58 11.35 -8.38
CA GLN A 513 -22.84 11.38 -7.64
C GLN A 513 -23.00 10.17 -6.72
N ASN A 514 -22.54 8.98 -7.13
CA ASN A 514 -22.51 7.82 -6.25
C ASN A 514 -21.57 8.05 -5.05
N ALA A 515 -20.41 8.66 -5.29
CA ALA A 515 -19.46 9.01 -4.21
C ALA A 515 -20.10 10.01 -3.22
N PHE A 516 -20.83 11.04 -3.67
CA PHE A 516 -21.54 11.97 -2.79
C PHE A 516 -22.57 11.30 -1.87
N THR A 517 -23.24 10.24 -2.32
CA THR A 517 -24.18 9.50 -1.48
C THR A 517 -23.49 8.71 -0.37
N ILE A 518 -22.21 8.42 -0.52
CA ILE A 518 -21.40 7.62 0.41
C ILE A 518 -20.67 8.53 1.41
N ASP A 519 -20.03 9.59 0.91
CA ASP A 519 -19.33 10.58 1.71
C ASP A 519 -19.71 11.99 1.26
N PRO A 520 -20.79 12.54 1.83
CA PRO A 520 -21.32 13.86 1.47
C PRO A 520 -20.47 15.03 2.00
N PHE A 521 -19.47 14.77 2.85
CA PHE A 521 -18.63 15.82 3.45
C PHE A 521 -17.20 15.85 2.87
N ASP A 522 -16.92 15.06 1.84
CA ASP A 522 -15.63 15.06 1.16
C ASP A 522 -15.52 16.26 0.19
N SER A 523 -14.74 17.28 0.60
CA SER A 523 -14.53 18.50 -0.20
C SER A 523 -13.91 18.24 -1.56
N GLU A 524 -13.05 17.23 -1.67
CA GLU A 524 -12.37 16.85 -2.92
C GLU A 524 -13.38 16.36 -3.97
N LEU A 525 -14.41 15.62 -3.57
CA LEU A 525 -15.46 15.17 -4.49
C LEU A 525 -16.19 16.34 -5.13
N TYR A 526 -16.52 17.37 -4.36
CA TYR A 526 -17.18 18.57 -4.91
C TYR A 526 -16.26 19.35 -5.85
N ARG A 527 -14.96 19.43 -5.54
CA ARG A 527 -13.98 20.03 -6.42
C ARG A 527 -13.88 19.27 -7.75
N MET A 528 -13.77 17.95 -7.69
CA MET A 528 -13.75 17.11 -8.90
C MET A 528 -15.01 17.26 -9.75
N TYR A 529 -16.16 17.38 -9.10
CA TYR A 529 -17.40 17.63 -9.82
C TYR A 529 -17.45 19.03 -10.44
N ALA A 530 -16.86 20.03 -9.79
CA ALA A 530 -16.65 21.35 -10.37
C ALA A 530 -15.78 21.30 -11.62
N ASP A 531 -14.65 20.58 -11.57
CA ASP A 531 -13.75 20.38 -12.72
C ASP A 531 -14.51 19.67 -13.88
N PHE A 532 -15.33 18.67 -13.57
CA PHE A 532 -16.19 18.01 -14.56
C PHE A 532 -17.20 18.96 -15.21
N GLN A 533 -17.84 19.84 -14.43
CA GLN A 533 -18.79 20.83 -14.96
C GLN A 533 -18.07 21.92 -15.78
N GLY A 534 -16.91 22.38 -15.30
CA GLY A 534 -16.06 23.35 -16.00
C GLY A 534 -15.58 22.85 -17.37
N GLY A 535 -15.13 21.61 -17.45
CA GLY A 535 -14.74 20.95 -18.70
C GLY A 535 -15.89 20.84 -19.73
N ARG A 536 -17.14 20.95 -19.27
CA ARG A 536 -18.37 20.97 -20.10
C ARG A 536 -18.92 22.39 -20.37
N ASN A 537 -18.12 23.37 -20.08
CA ASN A 537 -18.49 24.80 -20.21
C ASN A 537 -19.70 25.23 -19.35
N LYS A 538 -19.97 24.51 -18.24
CA LYS A 538 -21.00 24.84 -17.26
C LYS A 538 -20.40 25.63 -16.10
N ILE A 539 -19.88 26.83 -16.38
CA ILE A 539 -19.08 27.64 -15.43
C ILE A 539 -19.88 27.96 -14.16
N VAL A 540 -21.13 28.35 -14.31
CA VAL A 540 -22.03 28.70 -13.16
C VAL A 540 -22.15 27.53 -12.19
N SER A 541 -22.31 26.31 -12.71
CA SER A 541 -22.37 25.09 -11.92
C SER A 541 -21.02 24.75 -11.29
N ALA A 542 -19.91 24.96 -12.00
CA ALA A 542 -18.57 24.74 -11.47
C ALA A 542 -18.28 25.66 -10.28
N ILE A 543 -18.60 26.95 -10.37
CA ILE A 543 -18.45 27.92 -9.28
C ILE A 543 -19.24 27.46 -8.04
N ARG A 544 -20.51 27.07 -8.21
CA ARG A 544 -21.34 26.56 -7.11
C ARG A 544 -20.70 25.36 -6.41
N TYR A 545 -20.20 24.38 -7.14
CA TYR A 545 -19.58 23.18 -6.52
C TYR A 545 -18.25 23.49 -5.84
N LEU A 546 -17.50 24.50 -6.26
CA LEU A 546 -16.34 24.99 -5.53
C LEU A 546 -16.71 25.65 -4.20
N HIS A 547 -17.81 26.41 -4.15
CA HIS A 547 -18.32 26.93 -2.88
C HIS A 547 -18.74 25.80 -1.93
N ILE A 548 -19.45 24.79 -2.44
CA ILE A 548 -19.84 23.61 -1.66
C ILE A 548 -18.60 22.87 -1.14
N SER A 549 -17.58 22.69 -1.98
CA SER A 549 -16.30 22.11 -1.58
C SER A 549 -15.68 22.85 -0.40
N ARG A 550 -15.67 24.18 -0.43
CA ARG A 550 -15.19 25.03 0.67
C ARG A 550 -16.00 24.83 1.96
N ILE A 551 -17.30 24.78 1.87
CA ILE A 551 -18.18 24.56 3.04
C ILE A 551 -17.95 23.18 3.65
N ALA A 552 -17.70 22.18 2.81
CA ALA A 552 -17.40 20.82 3.26
C ALA A 552 -16.06 20.72 4.04
N ASN A 553 -15.07 21.55 3.70
CA ASN A 553 -13.80 21.67 4.42
C ASN A 553 -13.19 23.07 4.30
N GLU A 554 -13.38 23.89 5.30
CA GLU A 554 -12.89 25.27 5.33
C GLU A 554 -11.37 25.40 5.40
N ASN A 555 -10.66 24.37 5.85
CA ASN A 555 -9.21 24.34 5.91
C ASN A 555 -8.56 24.04 4.55
N ASP A 556 -9.34 23.62 3.54
CA ASP A 556 -8.84 23.36 2.19
C ASP A 556 -8.83 24.66 1.37
N ALA A 557 -7.64 25.19 1.10
CA ALA A 557 -7.47 26.42 0.31
C ALA A 557 -7.62 26.19 -1.21
N VAL A 558 -7.63 24.95 -1.69
CA VAL A 558 -7.64 24.65 -3.13
C VAL A 558 -8.93 25.11 -3.81
N PRO A 559 -10.14 24.87 -3.25
CA PRO A 559 -11.37 25.36 -3.85
C PRO A 559 -11.41 26.89 -4.01
N LEU A 560 -10.85 27.63 -3.06
CA LEU A 560 -10.76 29.09 -3.14
C LEU A 560 -9.85 29.56 -4.26
N LYS A 561 -8.70 28.91 -4.46
CA LYS A 561 -7.77 29.21 -5.56
C LYS A 561 -8.44 28.95 -6.92
N ASN A 562 -9.15 27.83 -7.03
CA ASN A 562 -9.90 27.50 -8.25
C ASN A 562 -11.05 28.50 -8.51
N LEU A 563 -11.75 28.96 -7.46
CA LEU A 563 -12.76 30.01 -7.59
C LEU A 563 -12.18 31.32 -8.12
N VAL A 564 -11.06 31.76 -7.54
CA VAL A 564 -10.36 32.97 -8.04
C VAL A 564 -10.01 32.82 -9.51
N GLN A 565 -9.46 31.68 -9.91
CA GLN A 565 -9.11 31.41 -11.30
C GLN A 565 -10.35 31.47 -12.22
N LEU A 566 -11.43 30.79 -11.85
CA LEU A 566 -12.67 30.79 -12.65
C LEU A 566 -13.30 32.18 -12.76
N TYR A 567 -13.28 32.98 -11.70
CA TYR A 567 -13.79 34.36 -11.74
C TYR A 567 -12.96 35.23 -12.70
N TYR A 568 -11.62 35.07 -12.72
CA TYR A 568 -10.77 35.80 -13.67
C TYR A 568 -10.99 35.32 -15.12
N GLU A 569 -11.06 34.02 -15.36
CA GLU A 569 -11.29 33.43 -16.69
C GLU A 569 -12.66 33.81 -17.28
N ASN A 570 -13.65 34.01 -16.43
CA ASN A 570 -15.03 34.35 -16.82
C ASN A 570 -15.29 35.88 -16.88
N ASN A 571 -14.25 36.68 -16.65
CA ASN A 571 -14.37 38.13 -16.50
C ASN A 571 -15.48 38.55 -15.51
N ASP A 572 -15.51 37.85 -14.38
CA ASP A 572 -16.55 38.06 -13.34
C ASP A 572 -16.34 39.38 -12.57
N ASP A 573 -17.30 39.71 -11.74
CA ASP A 573 -17.32 40.93 -10.96
C ASP A 573 -16.06 41.13 -10.10
N PRO A 574 -15.36 42.29 -10.19
CA PRO A 574 -14.22 42.64 -9.36
C PRO A 574 -14.46 42.51 -7.85
N GLY A 575 -15.66 42.67 -7.39
CA GLY A 575 -16.04 42.49 -5.98
C GLY A 575 -15.97 41.03 -5.52
N ARG A 576 -16.45 40.13 -6.35
CA ARG A 576 -16.36 38.66 -6.09
C ARG A 576 -14.90 38.19 -6.09
N ILE A 577 -14.11 38.67 -7.04
CA ILE A 577 -12.66 38.40 -7.10
C ILE A 577 -11.99 38.93 -5.83
N LEU A 578 -12.29 40.15 -5.42
CA LEU A 578 -11.77 40.76 -4.19
C LEU A 578 -12.14 39.97 -2.94
N ALA A 579 -13.40 39.55 -2.81
CA ALA A 579 -13.86 38.74 -1.70
C ALA A 579 -13.11 37.40 -1.62
N ALA A 580 -12.99 36.70 -2.74
CA ALA A 580 -12.25 35.44 -2.83
C ALA A 580 -10.76 35.60 -2.48
N LEU A 581 -10.09 36.66 -3.00
CA LEU A 581 -8.69 36.95 -2.69
C LEU A 581 -8.45 37.27 -1.22
N LYS A 582 -9.37 37.97 -0.55
CA LYS A 582 -9.28 38.24 0.90
C LYS A 582 -9.35 36.99 1.75
N VAL A 583 -10.13 36.00 1.33
CA VAL A 583 -10.23 34.71 2.01
C VAL A 583 -9.00 33.81 1.69
N VAL A 584 -8.46 33.90 0.48
CA VAL A 584 -7.25 33.12 0.09
C VAL A 584 -6.00 33.63 0.81
N LEU A 585 -5.84 34.93 0.99
CA LEU A 585 -4.60 35.52 1.52
C LEU A 585 -4.13 34.94 2.85
N PRO A 586 -4.96 34.71 3.89
CA PRO A 586 -4.53 34.09 5.15
C PRO A 586 -4.07 32.64 5.01
N THR A 587 -4.52 31.92 3.98
CA THR A 587 -4.21 30.50 3.73
C THR A 587 -2.96 30.30 2.90
N GLU A 588 -2.43 31.37 2.27
CA GLU A 588 -1.27 31.26 1.37
C GLU A 588 0.04 31.20 2.16
N LYS A 589 0.75 30.10 2.01
CA LYS A 589 2.02 29.83 2.71
C LYS A 589 3.25 30.33 1.95
N ASN A 590 3.14 30.59 0.63
CA ASN A 590 4.24 31.08 -0.18
C ASN A 590 4.32 32.63 -0.03
N PRO A 591 5.42 33.19 0.52
CA PRO A 591 5.55 34.64 0.76
C PRO A 591 5.45 35.50 -0.51
N GLU A 592 6.02 35.03 -1.62
CA GLU A 592 5.99 35.75 -2.90
C GLU A 592 4.56 35.80 -3.47
N LEU A 593 3.84 34.67 -3.40
CA LEU A 593 2.46 34.59 -3.87
C LEU A 593 1.54 35.39 -2.97
N ALA A 594 1.72 35.33 -1.64
CA ALA A 594 0.99 36.15 -0.68
C ALA A 594 1.17 37.66 -0.96
N GLN A 595 2.38 38.10 -1.34
CA GLN A 595 2.65 39.49 -1.70
C GLN A 595 1.97 39.89 -3.02
N LYS A 596 1.93 39.01 -4.01
CA LYS A 596 1.19 39.24 -5.28
C LYS A 596 -0.31 39.38 -5.01
N VAL A 597 -0.88 38.50 -4.19
CA VAL A 597 -2.29 38.55 -3.78
C VAL A 597 -2.60 39.87 -3.05
N ARG A 598 -1.75 40.31 -2.12
CA ARG A 598 -1.90 41.62 -1.43
C ARG A 598 -1.91 42.80 -2.40
N ASN A 599 -0.99 42.78 -3.35
CA ASN A 599 -0.90 43.86 -4.35
C ASN A 599 -2.16 43.90 -5.23
N GLU A 600 -2.70 42.75 -5.62
CA GLU A 600 -3.92 42.69 -6.41
C GLU A 600 -5.14 43.12 -5.60
N ILE A 601 -5.24 42.73 -4.31
CA ILE A 601 -6.26 43.23 -3.39
C ILE A 601 -6.24 44.77 -3.33
N LEU A 602 -5.05 45.37 -3.11
CA LEU A 602 -4.90 46.83 -3.04
C LEU A 602 -5.30 47.53 -4.35
N LYS A 603 -4.98 46.94 -5.49
CA LYS A 603 -5.38 47.46 -6.80
C LYS A 603 -6.90 47.44 -6.99
N LEU A 604 -7.54 46.31 -6.68
CA LEU A 604 -9.00 46.19 -6.76
C LEU A 604 -9.68 47.12 -5.77
N GLU A 605 -9.22 47.23 -4.53
CA GLU A 605 -9.79 48.15 -3.53
C GLU A 605 -9.70 49.60 -3.97
N ARG A 606 -8.62 50.07 -4.59
CA ARG A 606 -8.50 51.43 -5.14
C ARG A 606 -9.50 51.65 -6.25
N SER A 607 -9.56 50.73 -7.23
CA SER A 607 -10.50 50.83 -8.34
C SER A 607 -11.95 50.90 -7.88
N LEU A 608 -12.28 50.17 -6.82
CA LEU A 608 -13.64 50.12 -6.26
C LEU A 608 -13.95 51.33 -5.36
N ALA A 609 -12.93 51.90 -4.68
CA ALA A 609 -13.10 53.10 -3.87
C ALA A 609 -13.47 54.34 -4.71
N GLU A 610 -12.99 54.45 -5.92
CA GLU A 610 -13.30 55.52 -6.87
C GLU A 610 -14.80 55.54 -7.25
N LYS A 611 -15.49 54.43 -7.14
CA LYS A 611 -16.91 54.24 -7.52
C LYS A 611 -17.91 54.23 -6.33
N ARG A 612 -17.45 54.52 -5.13
CA ARG A 612 -18.19 54.33 -3.87
C ARG A 612 -19.52 55.13 -3.81
N ASP A 613 -19.56 56.35 -4.33
CA ASP A 613 -20.76 57.17 -4.30
C ASP A 613 -21.79 56.70 -5.32
N GLU A 614 -21.35 56.21 -6.48
CA GLU A 614 -22.23 55.62 -7.49
C GLU A 614 -22.85 54.30 -6.99
N VAL A 615 -22.10 53.46 -6.30
CA VAL A 615 -22.59 52.24 -5.64
C VAL A 615 -23.69 52.55 -4.61
N LYS A 616 -23.55 53.58 -3.78
CA LYS A 616 -24.57 53.99 -2.81
C LYS A 616 -25.89 54.40 -3.48
N ILE A 617 -25.82 55.08 -4.60
CA ILE A 617 -27.02 55.52 -5.33
C ILE A 617 -27.73 54.31 -5.93
N ILE A 618 -26.99 53.42 -6.58
CA ILE A 618 -27.55 52.24 -7.22
C ILE A 618 -28.12 51.26 -6.18
N SER A 619 -27.41 51.02 -5.06
CA SER A 619 -27.90 50.13 -3.98
C SER A 619 -29.21 50.65 -3.35
N LYS A 620 -29.31 51.95 -3.12
CA LYS A 620 -30.57 52.55 -2.62
C LYS A 620 -31.74 52.35 -3.60
N LYS A 621 -31.47 52.46 -4.90
CA LYS A 621 -32.44 52.23 -5.96
C LYS A 621 -32.85 50.77 -6.06
N ALA A 622 -31.87 49.85 -6.02
CA ALA A 622 -32.09 48.41 -6.05
C ALA A 622 -32.98 47.96 -4.86
N ARG A 623 -32.62 48.35 -3.63
CA ARG A 623 -33.39 48.04 -2.42
C ARG A 623 -34.81 48.60 -2.44
N LYS A 624 -35.03 49.82 -3.01
CA LYS A 624 -36.34 50.35 -3.21
C LYS A 624 -37.16 49.47 -4.16
N LEU A 625 -36.60 49.06 -5.29
CA LEU A 625 -37.29 48.20 -6.26
C LEU A 625 -37.53 46.79 -5.69
N PHE A 626 -36.62 46.28 -4.88
CA PHE A 626 -36.74 45.02 -4.14
C PHE A 626 -37.93 45.08 -3.16
N SER A 627 -38.02 46.13 -2.33
CA SER A 627 -39.13 46.30 -1.37
C SER A 627 -40.47 46.47 -2.07
N GLU A 628 -40.48 47.03 -3.29
CA GLU A 628 -41.67 47.17 -4.14
C GLU A 628 -42.00 45.87 -4.91
N LYS A 629 -41.23 44.77 -4.72
CA LYS A 629 -41.36 43.49 -5.42
C LYS A 629 -41.28 43.59 -6.95
N LYS A 630 -40.58 44.60 -7.46
CA LYS A 630 -40.36 44.81 -8.90
C LYS A 630 -39.08 44.03 -9.34
N TRP A 631 -39.20 42.71 -9.43
CA TRP A 631 -38.08 41.81 -9.53
C TRP A 631 -37.18 42.08 -10.75
N GLN A 632 -37.71 42.16 -11.96
CA GLN A 632 -36.94 42.39 -13.20
C GLN A 632 -36.22 43.75 -13.21
N PRO A 633 -36.85 44.88 -12.81
CA PRO A 633 -36.16 46.17 -12.63
C PRO A 633 -35.12 46.15 -11.52
N ALA A 634 -35.37 45.43 -10.41
CA ALA A 634 -34.40 45.26 -9.32
C ALA A 634 -33.18 44.53 -9.79
N LEU A 635 -33.34 43.41 -10.53
CA LEU A 635 -32.24 42.64 -11.09
C LEU A 635 -31.28 43.50 -11.93
N LYS A 636 -31.80 44.35 -12.80
CA LYS A 636 -30.96 45.26 -13.60
C LYS A 636 -30.11 46.20 -12.75
N GLU A 637 -30.57 46.61 -11.59
CA GLU A 637 -29.77 47.42 -10.70
C GLU A 637 -28.81 46.61 -9.87
N TYR A 638 -29.12 45.34 -9.49
CA TYR A 638 -28.20 44.44 -8.86
C TYR A 638 -27.07 44.00 -9.83
N GLU A 639 -27.36 43.73 -11.11
CA GLU A 639 -26.39 43.47 -12.14
C GLU A 639 -25.40 44.62 -12.34
N LYS A 640 -25.88 45.88 -12.22
CA LYS A 640 -24.96 47.04 -12.22
C LYS A 640 -24.11 47.10 -10.97
N LEU A 641 -24.63 46.74 -9.81
CA LEU A 641 -23.87 46.68 -8.57
C LEU A 641 -22.76 45.62 -8.64
N ASN A 642 -23.03 44.50 -9.27
CA ASN A 642 -22.01 43.45 -9.47
C ASN A 642 -20.82 43.98 -10.28
N ALA A 643 -21.01 44.82 -11.27
CA ALA A 643 -19.95 45.48 -12.02
C ALA A 643 -19.15 46.51 -11.19
N PHE A 644 -19.67 46.96 -10.06
CA PHE A 644 -19.07 48.00 -9.23
C PHE A 644 -18.50 47.53 -7.90
N ASN A 645 -19.09 46.61 -7.23
CA ASN A 645 -18.58 45.93 -6.04
C ASN A 645 -19.65 45.27 -5.17
N ALA A 646 -19.83 44.03 -5.27
CA ALA A 646 -20.70 43.27 -4.38
C ALA A 646 -19.94 42.68 -3.18
N SER A 647 -19.16 43.46 -2.46
CA SER A 647 -18.59 43.01 -1.18
C SER A 647 -19.54 43.08 0.01
N ASP A 648 -20.83 43.29 -0.22
CA ASP A 648 -21.87 43.29 0.80
C ASP A 648 -22.74 42.01 0.71
N ALA A 649 -22.59 41.13 1.69
CA ALA A 649 -23.33 39.88 1.75
C ALA A 649 -24.85 40.09 1.67
N THR A 650 -25.37 41.20 2.26
CA THR A 650 -26.78 41.53 2.22
C THR A 650 -27.29 41.80 0.80
N LEU A 651 -26.50 42.50 -0.02
CA LEU A 651 -26.87 42.76 -1.42
C LEU A 651 -26.90 41.48 -2.26
N LEU A 652 -25.97 40.56 -2.00
CA LEU A 652 -25.94 39.26 -2.68
C LEU A 652 -27.10 38.35 -2.25
N ILE A 653 -27.53 38.43 -0.98
CA ILE A 653 -28.72 37.72 -0.51
C ILE A 653 -29.98 38.29 -1.17
N GLU A 654 -30.11 39.63 -1.23
CA GLU A 654 -31.24 40.31 -1.89
C GLU A 654 -31.28 39.95 -3.39
N GLU A 655 -30.13 39.92 -4.08
CA GLU A 655 -30.00 39.51 -5.48
C GLU A 655 -30.42 38.03 -5.66
N GLY A 656 -29.97 37.14 -4.78
CA GLY A 656 -30.37 35.73 -4.80
C GLY A 656 -31.90 35.57 -4.68
N ILE A 657 -32.52 36.31 -3.78
CA ILE A 657 -34.02 36.34 -3.63
C ILE A 657 -34.69 36.86 -4.90
N VAL A 658 -34.09 37.84 -5.58
CA VAL A 658 -34.65 38.35 -6.86
C VAL A 658 -34.61 37.26 -7.93
N HIS A 659 -33.47 36.58 -8.06
CA HIS A 659 -33.31 35.46 -9.00
C HIS A 659 -34.30 34.33 -8.69
N GLU A 660 -34.48 33.97 -7.42
CA GLU A 660 -35.47 32.97 -7.00
C GLU A 660 -36.89 33.33 -7.43
N ASN A 661 -37.32 34.61 -7.21
CA ASN A 661 -38.62 35.06 -7.64
C ASN A 661 -38.77 35.16 -9.16
N LEU A 662 -37.70 35.16 -9.90
CA LEU A 662 -37.69 35.12 -11.37
C LEU A 662 -37.57 33.69 -11.91
N ASN A 663 -37.59 32.69 -11.05
CA ASN A 663 -37.38 31.25 -11.35
C ASN A 663 -36.00 30.94 -11.97
N ASP A 664 -34.99 31.75 -11.66
CA ASP A 664 -33.57 31.48 -12.05
C ASP A 664 -32.83 30.91 -10.84
N GLU A 665 -33.11 29.64 -10.56
CA GLU A 665 -32.58 28.94 -9.38
C GLU A 665 -31.07 28.83 -9.38
N GLU A 666 -30.44 28.67 -10.54
CA GLU A 666 -29.01 28.49 -10.67
C GLU A 666 -28.23 29.75 -10.29
N ARG A 667 -28.72 30.94 -10.71
CA ARG A 667 -28.11 32.19 -10.33
C ARG A 667 -28.45 32.59 -8.90
N ALA A 668 -29.67 32.29 -8.43
CA ALA A 668 -30.05 32.49 -7.03
C ALA A 668 -29.08 31.77 -6.07
N LEU A 669 -28.82 30.50 -6.32
CA LEU A 669 -27.89 29.72 -5.52
C LEU A 669 -26.48 30.29 -5.53
N ASN A 670 -26.00 30.74 -6.70
CA ASN A 670 -24.64 31.31 -6.78
C ASN A 670 -24.52 32.60 -5.97
N SER A 671 -25.52 33.50 -6.04
CA SER A 671 -25.55 34.72 -5.23
C SER A 671 -25.55 34.41 -3.73
N PHE A 672 -26.28 33.38 -3.29
CA PHE A 672 -26.27 32.94 -1.90
C PHE A 672 -24.91 32.36 -1.49
N TYR A 673 -24.22 31.60 -2.36
CA TYR A 673 -22.90 31.11 -2.07
C TYR A 673 -21.83 32.20 -2.07
N ASP A 674 -21.95 33.20 -2.93
CA ASP A 674 -21.09 34.38 -2.91
C ASP A 674 -21.28 35.19 -1.62
N ALA A 675 -22.50 35.29 -1.11
CA ALA A 675 -22.76 35.87 0.19
C ALA A 675 -22.08 35.08 1.32
N LEU A 676 -22.09 33.74 1.28
CA LEU A 676 -21.37 32.91 2.22
C LEU A 676 -19.83 32.98 2.06
N LEU A 677 -19.31 33.41 0.92
CA LEU A 677 -17.89 33.70 0.77
C LEU A 677 -17.46 34.91 1.60
N ILE A 678 -18.33 35.92 1.68
CA ILE A 678 -18.13 37.18 2.43
C ILE A 678 -18.39 36.97 3.92
N GLU A 679 -19.52 36.32 4.26
CA GLU A 679 -19.97 36.02 5.62
C GLU A 679 -20.11 34.51 5.81
N ALA A 680 -18.96 33.82 6.01
CA ALA A 680 -18.92 32.35 6.15
C ALA A 680 -19.74 31.84 7.36
N GLU A 681 -19.92 32.68 8.37
CA GLU A 681 -20.65 32.39 9.61
C GLU A 681 -22.09 32.94 9.61
N ASN A 682 -22.73 33.01 8.44
CA ASN A 682 -24.15 33.39 8.39
C ASN A 682 -25.04 32.15 8.62
N PRO A 683 -25.64 31.99 9.83
CA PRO A 683 -26.39 30.78 10.15
C PRO A 683 -27.72 30.71 9.40
N GLU A 684 -28.41 31.85 9.27
CA GLU A 684 -29.72 31.95 8.62
C GLU A 684 -29.65 31.48 7.16
N LEU A 685 -28.58 31.89 6.45
CA LEU A 685 -28.38 31.51 5.06
C LEU A 685 -28.08 30.02 4.92
N ASN A 686 -27.25 29.44 5.81
CA ASN A 686 -27.01 27.99 5.82
C ASN A 686 -28.28 27.17 6.15
N LYS A 687 -29.10 27.64 7.09
CA LYS A 687 -30.38 27.01 7.40
C LYS A 687 -31.33 27.03 6.18
N ASN A 688 -31.45 28.18 5.52
CA ASN A 688 -32.31 28.34 4.35
C ASN A 688 -31.86 27.52 3.16
N LEU A 689 -30.57 27.48 2.86
CA LEU A 689 -30.01 26.60 1.83
C LEU A 689 -30.27 25.12 2.16
N GLY A 690 -30.13 24.70 3.42
CA GLY A 690 -30.50 23.36 3.84
C GLY A 690 -31.95 23.00 3.59
N ASN A 691 -32.89 23.93 3.89
CA ASN A 691 -34.32 23.76 3.62
C ASN A 691 -34.61 23.75 2.10
N TYR A 692 -33.98 24.63 1.34
CA TYR A 692 -34.07 24.66 -0.12
C TYR A 692 -33.69 23.33 -0.74
N TYR A 693 -32.50 22.81 -0.42
CA TYR A 693 -32.06 21.53 -0.96
C TYR A 693 -32.89 20.32 -0.51
N LEU A 694 -33.56 20.44 0.65
CA LEU A 694 -34.53 19.43 1.05
C LEU A 694 -35.75 19.44 0.13
N SER A 695 -36.28 20.61 -0.22
CA SER A 695 -37.42 20.74 -1.13
C SER A 695 -37.09 20.32 -2.55
N ASP A 696 -35.86 20.57 -3.00
CA ASP A 696 -35.29 20.08 -4.27
C ASP A 696 -35.01 18.57 -4.27
N GLY A 697 -35.14 17.90 -3.13
CA GLY A 697 -34.87 16.47 -2.98
C GLY A 697 -33.36 16.10 -2.87
N ASN A 698 -32.48 17.08 -2.81
CA ASN A 698 -31.05 16.90 -2.66
C ASN A 698 -30.63 16.77 -1.18
N LEU A 699 -30.88 15.59 -0.61
CA LEU A 699 -30.58 15.29 0.79
C LEU A 699 -29.09 15.50 1.18
N VAL A 700 -28.17 15.33 0.25
CA VAL A 700 -26.74 15.46 0.52
C VAL A 700 -26.40 16.91 0.86
N LEU A 701 -26.82 17.84 0.02
CA LEU A 701 -26.58 19.27 0.24
C LEU A 701 -27.38 19.81 1.40
N ALA A 702 -28.63 19.35 1.59
CA ALA A 702 -29.42 19.72 2.75
C ALA A 702 -28.69 19.36 4.08
N ILE A 703 -28.16 18.14 4.17
CA ILE A 703 -27.42 17.68 5.34
C ILE A 703 -26.15 18.51 5.55
N LEU A 704 -25.40 18.83 4.48
CA LEU A 704 -24.19 19.64 4.56
C LEU A 704 -24.48 21.04 5.17
N HIS A 705 -25.47 21.74 4.64
CA HIS A 705 -25.82 23.09 5.12
C HIS A 705 -26.41 23.09 6.53
N TRP A 706 -27.24 22.11 6.88
CA TRP A 706 -27.75 22.02 8.26
C TRP A 706 -26.63 21.65 9.26
N LYS A 707 -25.66 20.84 8.86
CA LYS A 707 -24.49 20.57 9.71
C LYS A 707 -23.74 21.87 9.97
N ARG A 708 -23.51 22.68 8.93
CA ARG A 708 -22.83 23.97 9.07
C ARG A 708 -23.61 24.96 9.94
N TYR A 709 -24.92 25.06 9.76
CA TYR A 709 -25.78 25.85 10.63
C TYR A 709 -25.60 25.47 12.11
N LEU A 710 -25.62 24.18 12.44
CA LEU A 710 -25.48 23.69 13.81
C LEU A 710 -24.10 23.94 14.41
N GLU A 711 -23.07 24.00 13.59
CA GLU A 711 -21.71 24.34 14.01
C GLU A 711 -21.57 25.83 14.36
N ILE A 712 -22.25 26.71 13.63
CA ILE A 712 -22.16 28.16 13.80
C ILE A 712 -23.09 28.66 14.94
N SER A 713 -24.28 28.11 15.09
CA SER A 713 -25.30 28.60 16.02
C SER A 713 -25.84 27.54 16.99
N PRO A 714 -25.05 27.09 17.97
CA PRO A 714 -25.47 26.02 18.88
C PRO A 714 -26.53 26.43 19.91
N GLN A 715 -26.90 27.70 20.01
CA GLN A 715 -27.82 28.23 21.05
C GLN A 715 -29.14 28.79 20.52
N GLU A 716 -29.46 28.69 19.25
CA GLU A 716 -30.71 29.20 18.69
C GLU A 716 -31.89 28.27 19.00
N GLU A 717 -33.11 28.87 19.10
CA GLU A 717 -34.36 28.13 19.39
C GLU A 717 -34.65 27.02 18.38
N GLU A 718 -34.28 27.21 17.12
CA GLU A 718 -34.51 26.23 16.07
C GLU A 718 -33.43 25.12 16.00
N TYR A 719 -32.34 25.23 16.78
CA TYR A 719 -31.25 24.26 16.79
C TYR A 719 -31.74 22.83 16.96
N ILE A 720 -32.63 22.58 17.92
CA ILE A 720 -33.18 21.25 18.21
C ILE A 720 -33.97 20.70 17.01
N SER A 721 -34.75 21.57 16.34
CA SER A 721 -35.52 21.18 15.16
C SER A 721 -34.61 20.78 13.99
N VAL A 722 -33.61 21.61 13.71
CA VAL A 722 -32.62 21.31 12.63
C VAL A 722 -31.80 20.10 12.97
N GLN A 723 -31.39 19.91 14.22
CA GLN A 723 -30.66 18.71 14.67
C GLN A 723 -31.48 17.41 14.48
N LYS A 724 -32.78 17.44 14.78
CA LYS A 724 -33.69 16.31 14.53
C LYS A 724 -33.81 16.01 13.04
N ARG A 725 -33.98 17.04 12.19
CA ARG A 725 -33.98 16.88 10.73
C ARG A 725 -32.68 16.29 10.23
N LEU A 726 -31.53 16.83 10.69
CA LEU A 726 -30.21 16.34 10.31
C LEU A 726 -30.06 14.85 10.64
N ARG A 727 -30.41 14.40 11.85
CA ARG A 727 -30.35 12.99 12.26
C ARG A 727 -31.24 12.11 11.38
N PHE A 728 -32.51 12.51 11.18
CA PHE A 728 -33.45 11.75 10.38
C PHE A 728 -33.01 11.57 8.93
N TYR A 729 -32.63 12.68 8.26
CA TYR A 729 -32.24 12.63 6.85
C TYR A 729 -30.85 12.03 6.63
N SER A 730 -29.92 12.15 7.58
CA SER A 730 -28.65 11.44 7.53
C SER A 730 -28.85 9.92 7.59
N GLN A 731 -29.81 9.45 8.39
CA GLN A 731 -30.19 8.05 8.38
C GLN A 731 -30.81 7.62 7.04
N GLN A 732 -31.72 8.44 6.49
CA GLN A 732 -32.31 8.18 5.17
C GLN A 732 -31.25 8.12 4.07
N LEU A 733 -30.25 9.00 4.10
CA LEU A 733 -29.15 8.99 3.13
C LEU A 733 -28.31 7.72 3.27
N ARG A 734 -27.99 7.29 4.49
CA ARG A 734 -27.31 6.02 4.75
C ARG A 734 -28.12 4.83 4.23
N LEU A 735 -29.42 4.82 4.44
CA LEU A 735 -30.34 3.80 3.93
C LEU A 735 -30.37 3.75 2.41
N LYS A 736 -30.42 4.93 1.74
CA LYS A 736 -30.36 5.01 0.27
C LYS A 736 -29.01 4.55 -0.30
N SER A 737 -27.90 4.89 0.34
CA SER A 737 -26.57 4.45 -0.10
C SER A 737 -26.41 2.95 0.05
N LEU A 738 -26.89 2.37 1.15
CA LEU A 738 -26.90 0.94 1.39
C LEU A 738 -27.88 0.19 0.47
N SER A 739 -29.04 0.75 0.16
CA SER A 739 -29.98 0.14 -0.80
C SER A 739 -29.42 0.09 -2.23
N LYS A 740 -28.61 1.09 -2.64
CA LYS A 740 -27.90 1.05 -3.91
C LYS A 740 -26.75 0.02 -3.92
N GLN A 741 -26.12 -0.24 -2.78
CA GLN A 741 -25.14 -1.33 -2.61
C GLN A 741 -25.80 -2.73 -2.66
N ILE A 742 -27.08 -2.82 -2.36
CA ILE A 742 -27.85 -4.07 -2.31
C ILE A 742 -28.29 -4.55 -3.70
N PHE A 743 -28.23 -3.74 -4.76
CA PHE A 743 -28.51 -4.16 -6.13
C PHE A 743 -27.46 -5.18 -6.62
N GLY A 744 -27.74 -6.45 -6.43
CA GLY A 744 -26.87 -7.58 -6.74
C GLY A 744 -26.84 -8.67 -5.68
N LEU A 745 -27.45 -8.44 -4.51
CA LEU A 745 -27.52 -9.42 -3.43
C LEU A 745 -28.66 -10.42 -3.63
N SER A 746 -28.45 -11.67 -3.21
CA SER A 746 -29.51 -12.68 -3.18
C SER A 746 -30.66 -12.30 -2.25
N LYS A 747 -31.84 -12.90 -2.43
CA LYS A 747 -32.99 -12.67 -1.54
C LYS A 747 -32.69 -12.95 -0.07
N GLU A 748 -31.83 -13.90 0.24
CA GLU A 748 -31.43 -14.28 1.60
C GLU A 748 -30.50 -13.22 2.23
N GLN A 749 -29.56 -12.73 1.48
CA GLN A 749 -28.65 -11.66 1.89
C GLN A 749 -29.42 -10.35 2.15
N ASN A 750 -30.41 -10.04 1.32
CA ASN A 750 -31.30 -8.90 1.54
C ASN A 750 -32.12 -9.05 2.84
N ARG A 751 -32.60 -10.25 3.20
CA ARG A 751 -33.31 -10.52 4.45
C ARG A 751 -32.42 -10.34 5.69
N GLN A 752 -31.18 -10.77 5.63
CA GLN A 752 -30.21 -10.59 6.74
C GLN A 752 -29.89 -9.11 6.94
N LEU A 753 -29.68 -8.34 5.88
CA LEU A 753 -29.47 -6.91 5.96
C LEU A 753 -30.69 -6.18 6.56
N PHE A 754 -31.91 -6.53 6.17
CA PHE A 754 -33.14 -5.99 6.76
C PHE A 754 -33.28 -6.32 8.26
N LYS A 755 -32.83 -7.50 8.70
CA LYS A 755 -32.78 -7.85 10.13
C LYS A 755 -31.81 -6.97 10.92
N ILE A 756 -30.61 -6.74 10.38
CA ILE A 756 -29.60 -5.84 10.97
C ILE A 756 -30.16 -4.42 11.08
N TYR A 757 -30.83 -3.93 10.04
CA TYR A 757 -31.51 -2.64 10.04
C TYR A 757 -32.58 -2.50 11.09
N ARG A 758 -33.42 -3.50 11.21
CA ARG A 758 -34.51 -3.50 12.20
C ARG A 758 -33.95 -3.48 13.64
N ASN A 759 -32.87 -4.20 13.88
CA ASN A 759 -32.21 -4.22 15.19
C ASN A 759 -31.50 -2.89 15.52
N MET A 760 -30.89 -2.22 14.52
CA MET A 760 -30.30 -0.89 14.73
C MET A 760 -31.35 0.19 15.01
N ASN A 761 -32.50 0.15 14.34
CA ASN A 761 -33.60 1.09 14.61
C ASN A 761 -34.22 0.90 16.00
N VAL A 762 -34.32 -0.33 16.49
CA VAL A 762 -34.81 -0.63 17.85
C VAL A 762 -33.81 -0.19 18.92
N GLN A 763 -32.49 -0.27 18.68
CA GLN A 763 -31.46 0.20 19.63
C GLN A 763 -31.35 1.74 19.67
N LEU A 764 -31.77 2.45 18.63
CA LEU A 764 -31.70 3.91 18.53
C LEU A 764 -33.00 4.62 18.98
N GLY A 765 -34.04 3.87 19.38
CA GLY A 765 -35.28 4.42 19.91
C GLY A 765 -36.09 5.21 18.89
N LEU A 766 -36.08 4.83 17.59
CA LEU A 766 -36.82 5.42 16.49
C LEU A 766 -37.92 4.49 16.00
#